data_8d267c6a52a9d0be84b537f29f6c5329
#
_entry.id   8d267c6a52a9d0be84b537f29f6c5329
#
_cell.length_a   1.000
_cell.length_b   1.000
_cell.length_c   1.000
_cell.angle_alpha   90.00
_cell.angle_beta   90.00
_cell.angle_gamma   90.00
#
_symmetry.space_group_name_H-M   'P 1'
#
loop_
_entity.id
_entity.type
_entity.pdbx_description
1 polymer ?
#
loop_
_entity_poly.entity_id
_entity_poly.type
_entity_poly.pdbx_seq_one_letter_code
_entity_poly.pdbx_strand_id
1 'polypeptide(L)'
;MKLPKINKIVIENFSLYKLQRRIEIDVKDGVMCLAGANGLGKSTFISIVSYAITGVVVQPNIDFKSLNSISEFVKKAYGFADIFFEGRIDERDRMQAQVTVEFALGDYIYSITREFFSSADLLNLSRCTIGGDETITSEESLQDQYKRYFVQDSELSSFEQYIFIQTYVLTFDESKKLLFWDEDVMSRVMYLFFSIDSGNAQRADILRKNIKRFESNMRNIQWEISKVEKRLGKLQSNGVVSEQEMNEIEEACNAMDAKQTTRDEKQRQLEQKNARRDETKLQIDDNALKQNEIKTKYEQLFGSLYTTSGIAIESDERIQYSLKQIILLLTENEDADIEELVGNLRQTIVEVIKHKQVENEQAVLNELKKLDETLSQLKQKADDLKETLRRLDTELETDKAVVEQLNQQIEQFAKTNESILAKKNNIQQGQQVQKEIEALRLNISQLRKEKEDAENNRNNCQEELKPLDEAMKQRYATMAETFIPTFQQYAKSFIGLDIDVELRNVNGMPSLVVSVNGSDRRLRYQLSESQQYFLDIALRFSLIENIHSERAFMLIDTPEGSLDVAYESRAGKMFADFVKKGYSVIMTANINSSQLLLKLAELCGEQRMKIERMTEWTILTQVQQEEQSVIEDAYDKIEEKLRTQHA
;
A
#
# COMPACT_ATOMS: atom_id res chain seq x y z
N MET A 1 -0.43 -10.90 17.13
CA MET A 1 0.11 -9.52 17.11
C MET A 1 -0.37 -8.78 18.34
N LYS A 2 0.52 -8.15 19.09
CA LYS A 2 0.21 -7.35 20.27
C LYS A 2 0.59 -5.89 20.00
N LEU A 3 -0.19 -4.95 20.50
CA LEU A 3 0.06 -3.51 20.35
C LEU A 3 0.43 -2.88 21.70
N PRO A 4 1.24 -1.82 21.71
CA PRO A 4 1.63 -1.16 22.93
C PRO A 4 0.44 -0.41 23.56
N LYS A 5 0.49 -0.26 24.89
CA LYS A 5 -0.38 0.62 25.67
C LYS A 5 0.48 1.59 26.47
N ILE A 6 0.33 2.86 26.22
CA ILE A 6 1.08 3.90 26.93
C ILE A 6 0.55 4.03 28.35
N ASN A 7 1.47 4.03 29.32
CA ASN A 7 1.20 4.23 30.74
C ASN A 7 1.62 5.63 31.21
N LYS A 8 2.76 6.12 30.67
CA LYS A 8 3.33 7.39 31.13
C LYS A 8 4.10 8.09 30.02
N ILE A 9 4.04 9.40 29.98
CA ILE A 9 4.79 10.26 29.07
C ILE A 9 5.48 11.33 29.90
N VAL A 10 6.79 11.52 29.70
CA VAL A 10 7.56 12.60 30.32
C VAL A 10 8.28 13.36 29.22
N ILE A 11 8.04 14.66 29.12
CA ILE A 11 8.70 15.55 28.16
C ILE A 11 9.54 16.56 28.96
N GLU A 12 10.82 16.67 28.63
CA GLU A 12 11.75 17.52 29.34
C GLU A 12 12.42 18.51 28.40
N ASN A 13 12.52 19.76 28.87
CA ASN A 13 13.20 20.87 28.18
C ASN A 13 12.73 21.11 26.73
N PHE A 14 11.44 20.87 26.45
CA PHE A 14 10.85 21.13 25.14
C PHE A 14 10.42 22.60 25.06
N SER A 15 11.16 23.42 24.33
CA SER A 15 11.05 24.90 24.39
C SER A 15 9.70 25.46 23.94
N LEU A 16 8.93 24.71 23.14
CA LEU A 16 7.55 25.09 22.79
C LEU A 16 6.66 25.15 24.05
N TYR A 17 6.90 24.27 25.03
CA TYR A 17 6.15 24.21 26.30
C TYR A 17 6.87 24.99 27.41
N LYS A 18 6.98 26.31 27.22
CA LYS A 18 7.87 27.20 27.99
C LYS A 18 7.53 27.33 29.48
N LEU A 19 6.28 27.10 29.84
CA LEU A 19 5.83 27.26 31.26
C LEU A 19 6.23 26.08 32.13
N GLN A 20 6.44 24.91 31.55
CA GLN A 20 6.85 23.71 32.27
C GLN A 20 8.05 23.04 31.58
N ARG A 21 9.21 23.05 32.26
CA ARG A 21 10.41 22.39 31.79
C ARG A 21 10.32 20.86 31.83
N ARG A 22 9.46 20.33 32.67
CA ARG A 22 9.16 18.90 32.80
C ARG A 22 7.66 18.72 32.86
N ILE A 23 7.12 18.08 31.86
CA ILE A 23 5.73 17.68 31.74
C ILE A 23 5.67 16.19 31.98
N GLU A 24 4.88 15.77 32.95
CA GLU A 24 4.72 14.37 33.34
C GLU A 24 3.24 14.02 33.33
N ILE A 25 2.90 13.04 32.49
CA ILE A 25 1.52 12.63 32.24
C ILE A 25 1.38 11.14 32.51
N ASP A 26 0.57 10.78 33.48
CA ASP A 26 0.11 9.43 33.70
C ASP A 26 -1.10 9.17 32.78
N VAL A 27 -0.94 8.24 31.85
CA VAL A 27 -2.00 7.85 30.91
C VAL A 27 -2.81 6.73 31.54
N LYS A 28 -4.00 7.08 32.00
CA LYS A 28 -4.96 6.10 32.55
C LYS A 28 -5.68 5.36 31.42
N ASP A 29 -6.32 4.25 31.80
CA ASP A 29 -7.26 3.56 30.89
C ASP A 29 -8.41 4.51 30.54
N GLY A 30 -8.65 4.67 29.23
CA GLY A 30 -9.69 5.56 28.75
C GLY A 30 -9.19 6.66 27.84
N VAL A 31 -9.64 7.88 28.09
CA VAL A 31 -9.29 9.05 27.28
C VAL A 31 -8.37 9.98 28.03
N MET A 32 -7.20 10.24 27.47
CA MET A 32 -6.36 11.36 27.83
C MET A 32 -6.56 12.45 26.78
N CYS A 33 -7.16 13.57 27.18
CA CYS A 33 -7.46 14.68 26.27
C CYS A 33 -6.57 15.88 26.60
N LEU A 34 -5.77 16.29 25.63
CA LEU A 34 -4.97 17.50 25.68
C LEU A 34 -5.78 18.65 25.06
N ALA A 35 -6.36 19.49 25.87
CA ALA A 35 -7.22 20.56 25.38
C ALA A 35 -6.50 21.91 25.38
N GLY A 36 -6.77 22.74 24.39
CA GLY A 36 -6.20 24.07 24.30
C GLY A 36 -6.56 24.81 23.02
N ALA A 37 -6.25 26.10 22.96
CA ALA A 37 -6.42 26.89 21.75
C ALA A 37 -5.51 26.47 20.60
N ASN A 38 -5.75 26.97 19.40
CA ASN A 38 -4.88 26.71 18.25
C ASN A 38 -3.51 27.35 18.46
N GLY A 39 -2.46 26.68 17.99
CA GLY A 39 -1.07 27.17 18.06
C GLY A 39 -0.35 26.81 19.36
N LEU A 40 -0.99 26.18 20.34
CA LEU A 40 -0.34 25.79 21.61
C LEU A 40 0.50 24.50 21.52
N GLY A 41 0.62 23.90 20.31
CA GLY A 41 1.45 22.72 20.12
C GLY A 41 0.75 21.37 20.30
N LYS A 42 -0.58 21.33 20.16
CA LYS A 42 -1.39 20.11 20.25
C LYS A 42 -0.93 19.02 19.31
N SER A 43 -0.87 19.31 18.00
CA SER A 43 -0.41 18.38 16.95
C SER A 43 1.06 17.97 17.15
N THR A 44 1.87 18.90 17.68
CA THR A 44 3.26 18.61 18.05
C THR A 44 3.35 17.55 19.16
N PHE A 45 2.45 17.60 20.15
CA PHE A 45 2.40 16.58 21.19
C PHE A 45 2.10 15.18 20.65
N ILE A 46 1.13 15.06 19.76
CA ILE A 46 0.83 13.78 19.08
C ILE A 46 2.06 13.25 18.34
N SER A 47 2.77 14.14 17.64
CA SER A 47 4.01 13.78 16.93
C SER A 47 5.12 13.36 17.89
N ILE A 48 5.27 14.03 19.06
CA ILE A 48 6.23 13.66 20.10
C ILE A 48 5.96 12.26 20.63
N VAL A 49 4.70 11.94 20.94
CA VAL A 49 4.33 10.61 21.45
C VAL A 49 4.60 9.52 20.42
N SER A 50 4.22 9.73 19.18
CA SER A 50 4.53 8.80 18.09
C SER A 50 6.04 8.63 17.89
N TYR A 51 6.78 9.75 17.88
CA TYR A 51 8.25 9.75 17.75
C TYR A 51 8.94 9.02 18.90
N ALA A 52 8.49 9.24 20.14
CA ALA A 52 9.10 8.61 21.31
C ALA A 52 9.17 7.08 21.14
N ILE A 53 8.10 6.46 20.64
CA ILE A 53 8.04 5.01 20.47
C ILE A 53 8.75 4.56 19.16
N THR A 54 8.52 5.27 18.07
CA THR A 54 8.97 4.84 16.74
C THR A 54 10.36 5.34 16.35
N GLY A 55 10.80 6.47 16.88
CA GLY A 55 12.01 7.18 16.47
C GLY A 55 11.86 7.93 15.15
N VAL A 56 10.64 8.05 14.59
CA VAL A 56 10.40 8.73 13.32
C VAL A 56 9.26 9.72 13.41
N VAL A 57 9.34 10.77 12.60
CA VAL A 57 8.22 11.66 12.28
C VAL A 57 7.96 11.57 10.80
N VAL A 58 6.72 11.27 10.41
CA VAL A 58 6.35 11.11 9.02
C VAL A 58 6.08 12.48 8.39
N GLN A 59 6.75 12.75 7.26
CA GLN A 59 6.52 13.97 6.51
C GLN A 59 5.10 13.97 5.92
N PRO A 60 4.33 15.07 6.04
CA PRO A 60 2.92 15.11 5.62
C PRO A 60 2.68 14.75 4.14
N ASN A 61 3.62 15.08 3.27
CA ASN A 61 3.51 14.90 1.82
C ASN A 61 4.02 13.54 1.30
N ILE A 62 4.51 12.68 2.18
CA ILE A 62 4.93 11.33 1.80
C ILE A 62 3.73 10.40 1.86
N ASP A 63 3.26 9.98 0.68
CA ASP A 63 2.24 8.96 0.55
C ASP A 63 2.87 7.58 0.32
N PHE A 64 2.23 6.56 0.87
CA PHE A 64 2.56 5.18 0.58
C PHE A 64 2.02 4.84 -0.81
N LYS A 65 2.88 4.77 -1.82
CA LYS A 65 2.47 4.63 -3.23
C LYS A 65 2.50 3.22 -3.79
N SER A 66 3.02 2.24 -3.07
CA SER A 66 3.02 0.86 -3.54
C SER A 66 3.22 -0.13 -2.41
N LEU A 67 2.68 -1.33 -2.59
CA LEU A 67 2.93 -2.50 -1.72
C LEU A 67 4.43 -2.89 -1.64
N ASN A 68 5.30 -2.21 -2.38
CA ASN A 68 6.66 -2.67 -2.66
C ASN A 68 7.65 -2.56 -1.52
N SER A 69 7.49 -1.71 -0.52
CA SER A 69 8.19 -1.88 0.75
C SER A 69 7.76 -0.91 1.85
N ILE A 70 7.35 -1.43 2.97
CA ILE A 70 7.25 -0.69 4.23
C ILE A 70 8.62 -0.12 4.59
N SER A 71 9.72 -0.86 4.38
CA SER A 71 11.08 -0.41 4.64
C SER A 71 11.45 0.86 3.85
N GLU A 72 11.02 0.99 2.61
CA GLU A 72 11.29 2.20 1.82
C GLU A 72 10.52 3.41 2.37
N PHE A 73 9.29 3.22 2.79
CA PHE A 73 8.50 4.25 3.48
C PHE A 73 9.19 4.72 4.75
N VAL A 74 9.62 3.78 5.59
CA VAL A 74 10.28 4.05 6.87
C VAL A 74 11.62 4.75 6.66
N LYS A 75 12.45 4.32 5.69
CA LYS A 75 13.72 5.01 5.36
C LYS A 75 13.51 6.48 5.02
N LYS A 76 12.45 6.82 4.28
CA LYS A 76 12.11 8.23 3.97
C LYS A 76 11.65 9.01 5.20
N ALA A 77 11.05 8.35 6.18
CA ALA A 77 10.56 8.98 7.39
C ALA A 77 11.67 9.33 8.41
N TYR A 78 12.76 8.57 8.44
CA TYR A 78 13.84 8.77 9.43
C TYR A 78 14.50 10.16 9.37
N GLY A 79 14.69 10.75 8.21
CA GLY A 79 15.40 12.03 8.07
C GLY A 79 14.56 13.27 8.40
N PHE A 80 13.26 13.12 8.66
CA PHE A 80 12.39 14.28 8.85
C PHE A 80 12.26 14.72 10.31
N ALA A 81 12.57 13.86 11.29
CA ALA A 81 12.38 14.16 12.70
C ALA A 81 13.16 15.42 13.14
N ASP A 82 14.43 15.53 12.77
CA ASP A 82 15.30 16.68 13.10
C ASP A 82 14.72 17.98 12.54
N ILE A 83 14.29 17.95 11.27
CA ILE A 83 13.66 19.09 10.59
C ILE A 83 12.33 19.48 11.29
N PHE A 84 11.56 18.48 11.69
CA PHE A 84 10.28 18.72 12.37
C PHE A 84 10.48 19.41 13.72
N PHE A 85 11.47 19.00 14.51
CA PHE A 85 11.73 19.55 15.84
C PHE A 85 12.58 20.84 15.80
N GLU A 86 13.32 21.09 14.70
CA GLU A 86 13.97 22.36 14.48
C GLU A 86 12.95 23.51 14.46
N GLY A 87 13.17 24.57 15.17
CA GLY A 87 12.22 25.68 15.35
C GLY A 87 11.09 25.43 16.39
N ARG A 88 11.03 24.23 17.01
CA ARG A 88 10.16 23.93 18.16
C ARG A 88 10.95 23.80 19.45
N ILE A 89 12.26 23.60 19.34
CA ILE A 89 13.20 23.50 20.44
C ILE A 89 14.29 24.54 20.22
N ASP A 90 14.48 25.46 21.18
CA ASP A 90 15.50 26.49 21.14
C ASP A 90 16.91 25.83 21.18
N GLU A 91 17.92 26.43 20.55
CA GLU A 91 19.29 25.89 20.51
C GLU A 91 19.87 25.56 21.89
N ARG A 92 19.57 26.40 22.90
CA ARG A 92 20.05 26.22 24.28
C ARG A 92 19.50 24.97 24.96
N ASP A 93 18.29 24.51 24.55
CA ASP A 93 17.63 23.34 25.12
C ASP A 93 17.87 22.09 24.28
N ARG A 94 18.46 22.23 23.07
CA ARG A 94 18.64 21.19 22.06
C ARG A 94 19.31 19.90 22.57
N MET A 95 20.31 20.06 23.43
CA MET A 95 21.06 18.93 24.02
C MET A 95 20.44 18.34 25.28
N GLN A 96 19.37 18.93 25.79
CA GLN A 96 18.72 18.52 27.03
C GLN A 96 17.25 18.15 26.81
N ALA A 97 16.74 18.45 25.62
CA ALA A 97 15.37 18.12 25.25
C ALA A 97 15.24 16.62 24.99
N GLN A 98 14.39 15.98 25.75
CA GLN A 98 14.17 14.54 25.65
C GLN A 98 12.72 14.17 25.95
N VAL A 99 12.33 13.01 25.48
CA VAL A 99 11.03 12.40 25.79
C VAL A 99 11.22 10.99 26.33
N THR A 100 10.54 10.69 27.43
CA THR A 100 10.45 9.35 28.00
C THR A 100 9.03 8.85 27.86
N VAL A 101 8.88 7.63 27.36
CA VAL A 101 7.58 6.94 27.32
C VAL A 101 7.69 5.60 28.02
N GLU A 102 6.74 5.37 28.91
CA GLU A 102 6.51 4.05 29.52
C GLU A 102 5.26 3.44 28.91
N PHE A 103 5.38 2.20 28.44
CA PHE A 103 4.27 1.48 27.85
C PHE A 103 4.33 -0.02 28.15
N ALA A 104 3.18 -0.66 28.22
CA ALA A 104 3.06 -2.11 28.29
C ALA A 104 2.96 -2.69 26.90
N LEU A 105 3.66 -3.81 26.63
CA LEU A 105 3.58 -4.59 25.41
C LEU A 105 3.59 -6.08 25.74
N GLY A 106 2.46 -6.74 25.59
CA GLY A 106 2.28 -8.10 26.07
C GLY A 106 2.52 -8.22 27.57
N ASP A 107 3.45 -9.07 27.97
CA ASP A 107 3.78 -9.34 29.39
C ASP A 107 4.88 -8.43 29.92
N TYR A 108 5.31 -7.42 29.16
CA TYR A 108 6.43 -6.56 29.51
C TYR A 108 6.03 -5.08 29.61
N ILE A 109 6.71 -4.37 30.48
CA ILE A 109 6.67 -2.92 30.62
C ILE A 109 7.99 -2.37 30.09
N TYR A 110 7.91 -1.48 29.13
CA TYR A 110 9.03 -0.74 28.56
C TYR A 110 9.07 0.67 29.12
N SER A 111 10.27 1.17 29.41
CA SER A 111 10.54 2.59 29.61
C SER A 111 11.69 2.98 28.70
N ILE A 112 11.42 3.89 27.78
CA ILE A 112 12.39 4.36 26.79
C ILE A 112 12.52 5.87 26.83
N THR A 113 13.76 6.36 26.76
CA THR A 113 14.05 7.80 26.69
C THR A 113 14.77 8.10 25.39
N ARG A 114 14.34 9.11 24.66
CA ARG A 114 14.88 9.52 23.37
C ARG A 114 15.12 11.01 23.30
N GLU A 115 16.24 11.41 22.68
CA GLU A 115 16.52 12.80 22.29
C GLU A 115 15.74 13.16 21.02
N PHE A 116 15.57 14.46 20.77
CA PHE A 116 14.83 14.93 19.58
C PHE A 116 15.71 15.10 18.33
N PHE A 117 17.03 15.18 18.48
CA PHE A 117 17.97 15.44 17.37
C PHE A 117 18.97 14.31 17.10
N SER A 118 18.87 13.23 17.84
CA SER A 118 19.63 11.99 17.62
C SER A 118 18.63 10.84 17.48
N SER A 119 17.84 10.89 16.42
CA SER A 119 16.68 10.00 16.25
C SER A 119 17.02 8.51 16.21
N ALA A 120 18.30 8.19 15.98
CA ALA A 120 18.76 6.82 15.92
C ALA A 120 18.98 6.19 17.30
N ASP A 121 19.29 6.98 18.34
CA ASP A 121 19.74 6.46 19.62
C ASP A 121 18.74 6.65 20.74
N LEU A 122 18.63 5.64 21.60
CA LEU A 122 17.96 5.75 22.89
C LEU A 122 18.96 6.16 23.96
N LEU A 123 18.58 7.11 24.81
CA LEU A 123 19.33 7.47 26.00
C LEU A 123 19.18 6.42 27.10
N ASN A 124 17.99 5.83 27.18
CA ASN A 124 17.69 4.81 28.17
C ASN A 124 16.68 3.82 27.63
N LEU A 125 16.84 2.57 28.05
CA LEU A 125 15.94 1.46 27.79
C LEU A 125 15.81 0.62 29.05
N SER A 126 14.61 0.43 29.54
CA SER A 126 14.26 -0.56 30.54
C SER A 126 13.16 -1.46 30.00
N ARG A 127 13.27 -2.75 30.22
CA ARG A 127 12.25 -3.75 29.87
C ARG A 127 12.12 -4.70 31.05
N CYS A 128 10.99 -4.63 31.73
CA CYS A 128 10.71 -5.43 32.90
C CYS A 128 9.49 -6.33 32.64
N THR A 129 9.45 -7.50 33.23
CA THR A 129 8.21 -8.27 33.33
C THR A 129 7.21 -7.52 34.19
N ILE A 130 5.91 -7.83 34.08
CA ILE A 130 4.87 -7.29 34.96
C ILE A 130 5.17 -7.61 36.44
N GLY A 131 5.98 -8.63 36.73
CA GLY A 131 6.48 -9.00 38.07
C GLY A 131 7.68 -8.17 38.56
N GLY A 132 8.26 -7.29 37.72
CA GLY A 132 9.34 -6.36 38.10
C GLY A 132 10.76 -6.84 37.80
N ASP A 133 10.96 -8.03 37.20
CA ASP A 133 12.29 -8.54 36.85
C ASP A 133 12.80 -7.86 35.56
N GLU A 134 13.95 -7.21 35.63
CA GLU A 134 14.60 -6.60 34.48
C GLU A 134 15.22 -7.67 33.56
N THR A 135 14.98 -7.55 32.24
CA THR A 135 15.32 -8.61 31.27
C THR A 135 16.31 -8.15 30.19
N ILE A 136 17.00 -7.01 30.38
CA ILE A 136 17.97 -6.49 29.42
C ILE A 136 19.35 -7.02 29.70
N THR A 137 19.89 -7.78 28.76
CA THR A 137 21.25 -8.34 28.84
C THR A 137 21.86 -8.39 27.45
N SER A 138 22.66 -7.40 27.03
CA SER A 138 23.41 -7.48 25.76
C SER A 138 24.46 -6.38 25.66
N GLU A 139 25.52 -6.65 24.88
CA GLU A 139 26.53 -5.67 24.47
C GLU A 139 26.09 -4.82 23.26
N GLU A 140 24.88 -5.06 22.74
CA GLU A 140 24.30 -4.31 21.62
C GLU A 140 23.88 -2.90 22.07
N SER A 141 23.69 -2.03 21.09
CA SER A 141 23.16 -0.70 21.37
C SER A 141 21.71 -0.74 21.90
N LEU A 142 21.33 0.25 22.69
CA LEU A 142 19.99 0.32 23.29
C LEU A 142 18.88 0.30 22.22
N GLN A 143 19.10 0.97 21.08
CA GLN A 143 18.13 1.06 20.01
C GLN A 143 17.89 -0.30 19.33
N ASP A 144 18.94 -1.10 19.12
CA ASP A 144 18.77 -2.41 18.49
C ASP A 144 18.15 -3.41 19.43
N GLN A 145 18.55 -3.37 20.70
CA GLN A 145 17.90 -4.15 21.74
C GLN A 145 16.41 -3.82 21.80
N TYR A 146 16.06 -2.54 21.77
CA TYR A 146 14.69 -2.08 21.76
C TYR A 146 13.92 -2.64 20.57
N LYS A 147 14.42 -2.47 19.34
CA LYS A 147 13.77 -2.96 18.13
C LYS A 147 13.58 -4.47 18.17
N ARG A 148 14.60 -5.21 18.58
CA ARG A 148 14.57 -6.67 18.68
C ARG A 148 13.53 -7.15 19.68
N TYR A 149 13.56 -6.62 20.91
CA TYR A 149 12.58 -7.00 21.92
C TYR A 149 11.17 -6.58 21.56
N PHE A 150 11.01 -5.38 20.98
CA PHE A 150 9.70 -4.92 20.54
C PHE A 150 9.09 -5.84 19.48
N VAL A 151 9.86 -6.25 18.49
CA VAL A 151 9.43 -7.21 17.45
C VAL A 151 9.03 -8.54 18.07
N GLN A 152 9.86 -9.07 18.98
CA GLN A 152 9.57 -10.32 19.66
C GLN A 152 8.27 -10.24 20.47
N ASP A 153 8.09 -9.20 21.27
CA ASP A 153 6.98 -9.08 22.22
C ASP A 153 5.68 -8.67 21.51
N SER A 154 5.77 -7.93 20.39
CA SER A 154 4.62 -7.57 19.55
C SER A 154 4.18 -8.68 18.60
N GLU A 155 5.01 -9.69 18.38
CA GLU A 155 4.79 -10.78 17.40
C GLU A 155 4.70 -10.25 15.96
N LEU A 156 5.33 -9.11 15.67
CA LEU A 156 5.47 -8.57 14.32
C LEU A 156 6.70 -9.15 13.62
N SER A 157 6.75 -9.07 12.31
CA SER A 157 7.89 -9.56 11.54
C SER A 157 9.05 -8.54 11.52
N SER A 158 8.77 -7.25 11.71
CA SER A 158 9.79 -6.20 11.79
C SER A 158 9.27 -4.95 12.52
N PHE A 159 10.21 -4.11 12.98
CA PHE A 159 9.87 -2.85 13.63
C PHE A 159 9.28 -1.83 12.65
N GLU A 160 9.66 -1.90 11.39
CA GLU A 160 9.10 -1.07 10.31
C GLU A 160 7.60 -1.37 10.09
N GLN A 161 7.17 -2.62 10.29
CA GLN A 161 5.74 -2.94 10.27
C GLN A 161 4.99 -2.22 11.41
N TYR A 162 5.60 -2.13 12.58
CA TYR A 162 5.02 -1.34 13.67
C TYR A 162 4.96 0.14 13.33
N ILE A 163 6.02 0.73 12.77
CA ILE A 163 6.02 2.13 12.33
C ILE A 163 4.89 2.39 11.34
N PHE A 164 4.68 1.46 10.40
CA PHE A 164 3.58 1.54 9.45
C PHE A 164 2.20 1.48 10.14
N ILE A 165 2.02 0.55 11.09
CA ILE A 165 0.79 0.42 11.88
C ILE A 165 0.58 1.68 12.73
N GLN A 166 1.61 2.18 13.39
CA GLN A 166 1.56 3.41 14.19
C GLN A 166 1.10 4.59 13.33
N THR A 167 1.65 4.75 12.14
CA THR A 167 1.35 5.88 11.26
C THR A 167 -0.05 5.80 10.65
N TYR A 168 -0.46 4.65 10.16
CA TYR A 168 -1.69 4.53 9.38
C TYR A 168 -2.89 4.00 10.14
N VAL A 169 -2.68 3.29 11.24
CA VAL A 169 -3.78 2.71 12.03
C VAL A 169 -3.92 3.38 13.39
N LEU A 170 -2.81 3.50 14.14
CA LEU A 170 -2.84 4.00 15.52
C LEU A 170 -2.78 5.52 15.61
N THR A 171 -2.49 6.25 14.54
CA THR A 171 -2.44 7.71 14.55
C THR A 171 -3.42 8.29 13.52
N PHE A 172 -4.29 9.17 13.99
CA PHE A 172 -5.12 10.03 13.17
C PHE A 172 -4.70 11.48 13.42
N ASP A 173 -3.80 11.98 12.60
CA ASP A 173 -3.14 13.27 12.77
C ASP A 173 -3.79 14.39 11.94
N GLU A 174 -3.21 15.58 12.02
CA GLU A 174 -3.65 16.76 11.27
C GLU A 174 -3.65 16.56 9.74
N SER A 175 -2.78 15.70 9.22
CA SER A 175 -2.73 15.37 7.79
C SER A 175 -3.97 14.60 7.34
N LYS A 176 -4.73 14.02 8.27
CA LYS A 176 -5.99 13.30 8.07
C LYS A 176 -5.91 12.31 6.92
N LYS A 177 -4.84 11.48 6.93
CA LYS A 177 -4.68 10.38 5.98
C LYS A 177 -5.79 9.36 6.20
N LEU A 178 -6.74 9.32 5.26
CA LEU A 178 -7.92 8.46 5.36
C LEU A 178 -7.60 7.07 4.84
N LEU A 179 -7.43 6.14 5.76
CA LEU A 179 -7.13 4.75 5.51
C LEU A 179 -8.19 4.08 4.63
N PHE A 180 -9.48 4.38 4.87
CA PHE A 180 -10.60 3.76 4.17
C PHE A 180 -10.56 3.97 2.65
N TRP A 181 -10.06 5.12 2.17
CA TRP A 181 -10.02 5.47 0.74
C TRP A 181 -8.63 5.35 0.11
N ASP A 182 -7.63 4.90 0.85
CA ASP A 182 -6.30 4.61 0.32
C ASP A 182 -6.18 3.09 0.05
N GLU A 183 -6.42 2.70 -1.21
CA GLU A 183 -6.45 1.28 -1.61
C GLU A 183 -5.11 0.57 -1.33
N ASP A 184 -3.99 1.24 -1.54
CA ASP A 184 -2.65 0.67 -1.33
C ASP A 184 -2.37 0.44 0.16
N VAL A 185 -2.64 1.46 0.99
CA VAL A 185 -2.47 1.37 2.45
C VAL A 185 -3.47 0.38 3.03
N MET A 186 -4.74 0.46 2.61
CA MET A 186 -5.80 -0.44 3.09
C MET A 186 -5.46 -1.91 2.80
N SER A 187 -5.01 -2.21 1.58
CA SER A 187 -4.59 -3.57 1.23
C SER A 187 -3.48 -4.06 2.16
N ARG A 188 -2.48 -3.23 2.45
CA ARG A 188 -1.38 -3.61 3.33
C ARG A 188 -1.83 -3.80 4.78
N VAL A 189 -2.69 -2.91 5.29
CA VAL A 189 -3.30 -3.06 6.62
C VAL A 189 -4.10 -4.37 6.70
N MET A 190 -4.90 -4.68 5.68
CA MET A 190 -5.64 -5.94 5.63
C MET A 190 -4.72 -7.16 5.66
N TYR A 191 -3.60 -7.14 4.95
CA TYR A 191 -2.62 -8.22 5.02
C TYR A 191 -2.01 -8.38 6.42
N LEU A 192 -1.64 -7.28 7.07
CA LEU A 192 -1.03 -7.32 8.40
C LEU A 192 -2.02 -7.79 9.47
N PHE A 193 -3.24 -7.28 9.45
CA PHE A 193 -4.23 -7.54 10.49
C PHE A 193 -4.94 -8.89 10.34
N PHE A 194 -5.11 -9.37 9.11
CA PHE A 194 -5.83 -10.63 8.84
C PHE A 194 -4.92 -11.75 8.32
N SER A 195 -3.60 -11.57 8.37
CA SER A 195 -2.60 -12.55 7.94
C SER A 195 -2.90 -13.10 6.53
N ILE A 196 -3.34 -12.25 5.61
CA ILE A 196 -3.58 -12.61 4.21
C ILE A 196 -2.22 -12.68 3.53
N ASP A 197 -1.91 -13.82 2.91
CA ASP A 197 -0.68 -13.99 2.14
C ASP A 197 -0.71 -13.13 0.87
N SER A 198 0.16 -12.13 0.83
CA SER A 198 0.26 -11.19 -0.29
C SER A 198 0.70 -11.88 -1.60
N GLY A 199 1.52 -12.92 -1.53
CA GLY A 199 1.96 -13.69 -2.69
C GLY A 199 0.80 -14.43 -3.36
N ASN A 200 -0.06 -15.06 -2.57
CA ASN A 200 -1.25 -15.76 -3.07
C ASN A 200 -2.27 -14.78 -3.69
N ALA A 201 -2.45 -13.59 -3.13
CA ALA A 201 -3.34 -12.58 -3.70
C ALA A 201 -2.83 -12.06 -5.05
N GLN A 202 -1.53 -11.78 -5.18
CA GLN A 202 -0.91 -11.36 -6.43
C GLN A 202 -0.97 -12.47 -7.49
N ARG A 203 -0.71 -13.72 -7.11
CA ARG A 203 -0.83 -14.88 -8.00
C ARG A 203 -2.27 -15.04 -8.52
N ALA A 204 -3.27 -14.89 -7.67
CA ALA A 204 -4.66 -14.92 -8.06
C ALA A 204 -5.02 -13.79 -9.08
N ASP A 205 -4.47 -12.58 -8.91
CA ASP A 205 -4.70 -11.47 -9.85
C ASP A 205 -4.08 -11.74 -11.23
N ILE A 206 -2.86 -12.29 -11.26
CA ILE A 206 -2.20 -12.70 -12.52
C ILE A 206 -3.02 -13.77 -13.23
N LEU A 207 -3.48 -14.79 -12.50
CA LEU A 207 -4.31 -15.85 -13.09
C LEU A 207 -5.62 -15.28 -13.67
N ARG A 208 -6.27 -14.33 -12.98
CA ARG A 208 -7.48 -13.64 -13.49
C ARG A 208 -7.19 -12.84 -14.76
N LYS A 209 -6.06 -12.14 -14.84
CA LYS A 209 -5.63 -11.42 -16.05
C LYS A 209 -5.38 -12.39 -17.21
N ASN A 210 -4.73 -13.52 -16.96
CA ASN A 210 -4.49 -14.55 -17.95
C ASN A 210 -5.80 -15.18 -18.46
N ILE A 211 -6.74 -15.48 -17.57
CA ILE A 211 -8.07 -15.99 -17.95
C ILE A 211 -8.76 -15.01 -18.92
N LYS A 212 -8.83 -13.71 -18.56
CA LYS A 212 -9.42 -12.68 -19.44
C LYS A 212 -8.73 -12.59 -20.80
N ARG A 213 -7.40 -12.74 -20.83
CA ARG A 213 -6.61 -12.75 -22.06
C ARG A 213 -6.96 -13.94 -22.95
N PHE A 214 -6.99 -15.16 -22.38
CA PHE A 214 -7.37 -16.36 -23.14
C PHE A 214 -8.81 -16.28 -23.65
N GLU A 215 -9.74 -15.76 -22.87
CA GLU A 215 -11.12 -15.53 -23.32
C GLU A 215 -11.21 -14.52 -24.47
N SER A 216 -10.41 -13.46 -24.44
CA SER A 216 -10.33 -12.50 -25.55
C SER A 216 -9.75 -13.14 -26.80
N ASN A 217 -8.68 -13.94 -26.66
CA ASN A 217 -8.06 -14.67 -27.75
C ASN A 217 -9.03 -15.65 -28.39
N MET A 218 -9.75 -16.43 -27.60
CA MET A 218 -10.78 -17.36 -28.08
C MET A 218 -11.87 -16.65 -28.90
N ARG A 219 -12.32 -15.44 -28.46
CA ARG A 219 -13.29 -14.65 -29.24
C ARG A 219 -12.74 -14.19 -30.58
N ASN A 220 -11.48 -13.77 -30.61
CA ASN A 220 -10.81 -13.36 -31.83
C ASN A 220 -10.66 -14.52 -32.83
N ILE A 221 -10.18 -15.68 -32.35
CA ILE A 221 -10.05 -16.89 -33.19
C ILE A 221 -11.43 -17.32 -33.70
N GLN A 222 -12.48 -17.27 -32.88
CA GLN A 222 -13.83 -17.61 -33.33
C GLN A 222 -14.34 -16.66 -34.42
N TRP A 223 -14.02 -15.38 -34.33
CA TRP A 223 -14.35 -14.40 -35.37
C TRP A 223 -13.59 -14.72 -36.67
N GLU A 224 -12.31 -15.10 -36.60
CA GLU A 224 -11.51 -15.52 -37.77
C GLU A 224 -12.07 -16.77 -38.39
N ILE A 225 -12.42 -17.81 -37.64
CA ILE A 225 -13.10 -19.02 -38.13
C ILE A 225 -14.34 -18.61 -38.91
N SER A 226 -15.19 -17.76 -38.37
CA SER A 226 -16.43 -17.32 -39.02
C SER A 226 -16.17 -16.56 -40.32
N LYS A 227 -15.06 -15.79 -40.39
CA LYS A 227 -14.64 -15.06 -41.60
C LYS A 227 -14.16 -16.03 -42.68
N VAL A 228 -13.37 -17.04 -42.32
CA VAL A 228 -12.87 -18.08 -43.24
C VAL A 228 -14.03 -18.96 -43.72
N GLU A 229 -14.96 -19.35 -42.85
CA GLU A 229 -16.16 -20.13 -43.21
C GLU A 229 -17.07 -19.38 -44.23
N LYS A 230 -17.24 -18.07 -44.04
CA LYS A 230 -17.98 -17.23 -45.00
C LYS A 230 -17.28 -17.18 -46.39
N ARG A 231 -15.94 -17.17 -46.37
CA ARG A 231 -15.17 -17.20 -47.63
C ARG A 231 -15.31 -18.55 -48.31
N LEU A 232 -15.27 -19.63 -47.55
CA LEU A 232 -15.47 -21.00 -48.06
C LEU A 232 -16.85 -21.15 -48.73
N GLY A 233 -17.90 -20.63 -48.13
CA GLY A 233 -19.26 -20.70 -48.68
C GLY A 233 -19.44 -19.92 -49.98
N LYS A 234 -18.69 -18.81 -50.17
CA LYS A 234 -18.72 -18.05 -51.44
C LYS A 234 -18.01 -18.74 -52.61
N LEU A 235 -16.99 -19.56 -52.33
CA LEU A 235 -16.21 -20.27 -53.34
C LEU A 235 -16.95 -21.48 -53.94
N GLN A 236 -17.93 -21.99 -53.23
CA GLN A 236 -18.69 -23.18 -53.70
C GLN A 236 -19.77 -22.91 -54.74
N SER A 237 -19.98 -21.63 -55.17
CA SER A 237 -21.17 -21.24 -55.92
C SER A 237 -20.99 -20.82 -57.39
N ASN A 238 -19.79 -20.75 -58.10
CA ASN A 238 -19.65 -20.17 -59.46
C ASN A 238 -18.71 -20.94 -60.49
N GLY A 239 -18.93 -20.79 -61.81
CA GLY A 239 -18.36 -21.57 -62.96
C GLY A 239 -17.84 -20.79 -64.22
N VAL A 240 -17.26 -21.33 -65.19
CA VAL A 240 -16.36 -21.44 -66.40
C VAL A 240 -16.22 -20.34 -67.52
N VAL A 241 -15.03 -20.16 -68.25
CA VAL A 241 -14.70 -19.24 -69.39
C VAL A 241 -13.47 -19.64 -70.27
N SER A 242 -13.13 -19.01 -71.41
CA SER A 242 -12.26 -19.38 -72.56
C SER A 242 -10.77 -18.87 -72.62
N GLU A 243 -9.94 -19.33 -73.67
CA GLU A 243 -8.44 -19.39 -73.67
C GLU A 243 -7.67 -18.06 -73.90
N GLN A 244 -8.19 -17.06 -74.60
CA GLN A 244 -7.52 -15.75 -74.75
C GLN A 244 -7.71 -14.82 -73.54
N GLU A 245 -8.82 -14.98 -72.88
CA GLU A 245 -9.08 -14.36 -71.61
C GLU A 245 -8.26 -15.00 -70.48
N MET A 246 -7.69 -16.22 -70.72
CA MET A 246 -6.90 -16.93 -69.70
C MET A 246 -5.56 -16.28 -69.36
N ASN A 247 -4.83 -15.74 -70.33
CA ASN A 247 -3.52 -15.12 -70.07
C ASN A 247 -3.64 -13.80 -69.31
N GLU A 248 -4.61 -12.96 -69.65
CA GLU A 248 -4.86 -11.72 -68.88
C GLU A 248 -5.37 -12.05 -67.49
N ILE A 249 -6.14 -13.08 -67.33
CA ILE A 249 -6.64 -13.58 -66.06
C ILE A 249 -5.51 -14.20 -65.24
N GLU A 250 -4.58 -14.94 -65.85
CA GLU A 250 -3.45 -15.56 -65.17
C GLU A 250 -2.45 -14.51 -64.66
N GLU A 251 -2.16 -13.45 -65.46
CA GLU A 251 -1.32 -12.33 -65.02
C GLU A 251 -1.95 -11.55 -63.88
N ALA A 252 -3.24 -11.25 -63.99
CA ALA A 252 -3.96 -10.53 -62.90
C ALA A 252 -4.03 -11.36 -61.62
N CYS A 253 -4.11 -12.69 -61.74
CA CYS A 253 -4.15 -13.58 -60.59
C CYS A 253 -2.79 -13.78 -59.97
N ASN A 254 -1.74 -13.96 -60.76
CA ASN A 254 -0.38 -14.05 -60.25
C ASN A 254 0.01 -12.75 -59.47
N ALA A 255 -0.42 -11.61 -60.01
CA ALA A 255 -0.25 -10.31 -59.33
C ALA A 255 -1.06 -10.21 -58.01
N MET A 256 -2.28 -10.75 -57.99
CA MET A 256 -3.13 -10.80 -56.78
C MET A 256 -2.54 -11.76 -55.75
N ASP A 257 -2.14 -12.96 -56.19
CA ASP A 257 -1.56 -14.00 -55.34
C ASP A 257 -0.23 -13.51 -54.71
N ALA A 258 0.62 -12.80 -55.47
CA ALA A 258 1.85 -12.19 -54.99
C ALA A 258 1.58 -11.14 -53.89
N LYS A 259 0.55 -10.28 -54.09
CA LYS A 259 0.15 -9.29 -53.07
C LYS A 259 -0.42 -9.95 -51.82
N GLN A 260 -1.23 -11.00 -51.98
CA GLN A 260 -1.80 -11.76 -50.88
C GLN A 260 -0.71 -12.50 -50.11
N THR A 261 0.23 -13.14 -50.80
CA THR A 261 1.37 -13.83 -50.18
C THR A 261 2.20 -12.85 -49.35
N THR A 262 2.49 -11.67 -49.90
CA THR A 262 3.23 -10.63 -49.19
C THR A 262 2.48 -10.15 -47.93
N ARG A 263 1.17 -9.99 -48.04
CA ARG A 263 0.31 -9.62 -46.89
C ARG A 263 0.30 -10.73 -45.85
N ASP A 264 0.15 -11.98 -46.27
CA ASP A 264 0.07 -13.13 -45.35
C ASP A 264 1.40 -13.38 -44.63
N GLU A 265 2.53 -13.19 -45.34
CA GLU A 265 3.85 -13.20 -44.70
C GLU A 265 4.00 -12.10 -43.66
N LYS A 266 3.55 -10.89 -43.99
CA LYS A 266 3.57 -9.76 -43.04
C LYS A 266 2.62 -9.99 -41.87
N GLN A 267 1.47 -10.53 -42.12
CA GLN A 267 0.49 -10.89 -41.09
C GLN A 267 1.07 -11.94 -40.12
N ARG A 268 1.73 -12.98 -40.64
CA ARG A 268 2.41 -13.98 -39.78
C ARG A 268 3.52 -13.37 -38.95
N GLN A 269 4.32 -12.45 -39.53
CA GLN A 269 5.35 -11.74 -38.78
C GLN A 269 4.74 -10.91 -37.64
N LEU A 270 3.62 -10.24 -37.90
CA LEU A 270 2.88 -9.47 -36.95
C LEU A 270 2.33 -10.36 -35.81
N GLU A 271 1.80 -11.52 -36.12
CA GLU A 271 1.31 -12.50 -35.14
C GLU A 271 2.44 -13.06 -34.28
N GLN A 272 3.58 -13.39 -34.88
CA GLN A 272 4.77 -13.82 -34.13
C GLN A 272 5.30 -12.74 -33.19
N LYS A 273 5.31 -11.49 -33.65
CA LYS A 273 5.71 -10.36 -32.81
C LYS A 273 4.71 -10.10 -31.70
N ASN A 274 3.41 -10.24 -31.95
CA ASN A 274 2.38 -10.14 -30.92
C ASN A 274 2.57 -11.23 -29.85
N ALA A 275 2.80 -12.46 -30.25
CA ALA A 275 3.06 -13.56 -29.33
C ALA A 275 4.32 -13.29 -28.49
N ARG A 276 5.39 -12.81 -29.11
CA ARG A 276 6.62 -12.40 -28.41
C ARG A 276 6.38 -11.25 -27.44
N ARG A 277 5.60 -10.26 -27.83
CA ARG A 277 5.21 -9.14 -26.99
C ARG A 277 4.47 -9.61 -25.74
N ASP A 278 3.51 -10.52 -25.94
CA ASP A 278 2.69 -11.06 -24.85
C ASP A 278 3.51 -11.96 -23.92
N GLU A 279 4.44 -12.74 -24.48
CA GLU A 279 5.43 -13.50 -23.71
C GLU A 279 6.35 -12.57 -22.89
N THR A 280 6.82 -11.47 -23.51
CA THR A 280 7.64 -10.48 -22.80
C THR A 280 6.87 -9.82 -21.65
N LYS A 281 5.58 -9.52 -21.81
CA LYS A 281 4.72 -9.03 -20.73
C LYS A 281 4.63 -10.02 -19.59
N LEU A 282 4.44 -11.30 -19.89
CA LEU A 282 4.42 -12.36 -18.87
C LEU A 282 5.75 -12.45 -18.11
N GLN A 283 6.86 -12.33 -18.85
CA GLN A 283 8.19 -12.35 -18.23
C GLN A 283 8.43 -11.13 -17.34
N ILE A 284 7.86 -9.97 -17.67
CA ILE A 284 7.90 -8.77 -16.82
C ILE A 284 7.11 -9.02 -15.53
N ASP A 285 5.91 -9.58 -15.64
CA ASP A 285 5.05 -9.89 -14.50
C ASP A 285 5.67 -10.96 -13.58
N ASP A 286 6.24 -12.03 -14.17
CA ASP A 286 6.97 -13.08 -13.42
C ASP A 286 8.22 -12.51 -12.74
N ASN A 287 8.95 -11.64 -13.43
CA ASN A 287 10.11 -10.97 -12.85
C ASN A 287 9.71 -10.05 -11.68
N ALA A 288 8.59 -9.32 -11.81
CA ALA A 288 8.08 -8.48 -10.74
C ALA A 288 7.67 -9.30 -9.51
N LEU A 289 7.05 -10.47 -9.72
CA LEU A 289 6.75 -11.42 -8.64
C LEU A 289 8.01 -11.88 -7.92
N LYS A 290 9.00 -12.34 -8.68
CA LYS A 290 10.29 -12.80 -8.12
C LYS A 290 11.00 -11.68 -7.36
N GLN A 291 10.96 -10.45 -7.86
CA GLN A 291 11.49 -9.30 -7.15
C GLN A 291 10.79 -9.07 -5.81
N ASN A 292 9.46 -9.21 -5.78
CA ASN A 292 8.68 -9.04 -4.55
C ASN A 292 8.95 -10.15 -3.54
N GLU A 293 9.03 -11.41 -4.00
CA GLU A 293 9.40 -12.54 -3.13
C GLU A 293 10.78 -12.35 -2.49
N ILE A 294 11.76 -11.91 -3.31
CA ILE A 294 13.12 -11.67 -2.84
C ILE A 294 13.15 -10.47 -1.89
N LYS A 295 12.41 -9.39 -2.17
CA LYS A 295 12.30 -8.23 -1.28
C LYS A 295 11.70 -8.61 0.07
N THR A 296 10.63 -9.39 0.09
CA THR A 296 10.02 -9.87 1.33
C THR A 296 11.01 -10.72 2.15
N LYS A 297 11.75 -11.60 1.47
CA LYS A 297 12.79 -12.41 2.11
C LYS A 297 13.96 -11.56 2.61
N TYR A 298 14.34 -10.56 1.83
CA TYR A 298 15.37 -9.59 2.20
C TYR A 298 14.94 -8.77 3.43
N GLU A 299 13.71 -8.27 3.45
CA GLU A 299 13.15 -7.53 4.58
C GLU A 299 13.12 -8.36 5.86
N GLN A 300 12.72 -9.63 5.76
CA GLN A 300 12.71 -10.57 6.89
C GLN A 300 14.12 -10.82 7.42
N LEU A 301 15.08 -11.10 6.53
CA LEU A 301 16.48 -11.34 6.90
C LEU A 301 17.17 -10.06 7.40
N PHE A 302 16.88 -8.92 6.79
CA PHE A 302 17.41 -7.63 7.20
C PHE A 302 16.82 -7.21 8.56
N GLY A 303 15.53 -7.46 8.79
CA GLY A 303 14.90 -7.27 10.10
C GLY A 303 15.56 -8.13 11.18
N SER A 304 15.92 -9.38 10.87
CA SER A 304 16.64 -10.25 11.81
C SER A 304 18.06 -9.74 12.10
N LEU A 305 18.75 -9.13 11.13
CA LEU A 305 20.06 -8.49 11.32
C LEU A 305 19.94 -7.16 12.09
N TYR A 306 18.88 -6.39 11.83
CA TYR A 306 18.64 -5.12 12.53
C TYR A 306 18.38 -5.35 14.02
N THR A 307 17.74 -6.46 14.36
CA THR A 307 17.53 -6.86 15.76
C THR A 307 18.81 -7.34 16.45
N THR A 308 19.85 -7.73 15.69
CA THR A 308 21.11 -8.27 16.24
C THR A 308 22.32 -7.36 16.09
N SER A 309 22.40 -6.50 15.06
CA SER A 309 23.63 -5.76 14.70
C SER A 309 23.44 -4.25 14.46
N GLY A 310 22.22 -3.74 14.57
CA GLY A 310 21.82 -2.43 14.00
C GLY A 310 22.64 -1.21 14.42
N ILE A 311 23.13 -1.14 15.65
CA ILE A 311 23.83 0.06 16.12
C ILE A 311 25.30 0.15 15.67
N ALA A 312 25.95 -0.96 15.38
CA ALA A 312 27.29 -0.88 14.79
C ALA A 312 27.27 -0.19 13.42
N ILE A 313 26.13 -0.30 12.73
CA ILE A 313 25.88 0.31 11.42
C ILE A 313 25.47 1.77 11.57
N GLU A 314 24.60 2.10 12.50
CA GLU A 314 24.11 3.47 12.73
C GLU A 314 25.17 4.40 13.35
N SER A 315 26.12 3.87 14.12
CA SER A 315 27.21 4.65 14.74
C SER A 315 28.48 4.79 13.90
N ASP A 316 28.58 4.14 12.73
CA ASP A 316 29.76 4.28 11.88
C ASP A 316 29.69 5.57 11.05
N GLU A 317 30.67 6.47 11.27
CA GLU A 317 30.75 7.79 10.61
C GLU A 317 30.80 7.69 9.08
N ARG A 318 31.35 6.61 8.50
CA ARG A 318 31.44 6.41 7.05
C ARG A 318 30.05 6.13 6.46
N ILE A 319 29.24 5.37 7.18
CA ILE A 319 27.85 5.05 6.79
C ILE A 319 27.00 6.31 6.89
N GLN A 320 27.14 7.08 7.98
CA GLN A 320 26.45 8.36 8.16
C GLN A 320 26.84 9.39 7.09
N TYR A 321 28.12 9.42 6.72
CA TYR A 321 28.61 10.30 5.65
C TYR A 321 28.00 9.91 4.30
N SER A 322 28.00 8.62 3.93
CA SER A 322 27.44 8.12 2.67
C SER A 322 25.93 8.35 2.58
N LEU A 323 25.21 8.16 3.69
CA LEU A 323 23.77 8.47 3.77
C LEU A 323 23.48 9.95 3.56
N LYS A 324 24.29 10.84 4.17
CA LYS A 324 24.18 12.30 3.95
C LYS A 324 24.43 12.69 2.50
N GLN A 325 25.41 12.08 1.82
CA GLN A 325 25.67 12.33 0.39
C GLN A 325 24.50 11.89 -0.48
N ILE A 326 23.92 10.71 -0.24
CA ILE A 326 22.74 10.20 -0.97
C ILE A 326 21.54 11.13 -0.76
N ILE A 327 21.29 11.56 0.47
CA ILE A 327 20.20 12.50 0.79
C ILE A 327 20.38 13.84 0.10
N LEU A 328 21.62 14.37 0.07
CA LEU A 328 21.94 15.63 -0.58
C LEU A 328 21.66 15.56 -2.10
N LEU A 329 22.12 14.52 -2.77
CA LEU A 329 21.88 14.30 -4.20
C LEU A 329 20.40 14.10 -4.54
N LEU A 330 19.66 13.44 -3.68
CA LEU A 330 18.20 13.28 -3.83
C LEU A 330 17.43 14.60 -3.65
N THR A 331 17.97 15.54 -2.84
CA THR A 331 17.36 16.85 -2.63
C THR A 331 17.74 17.87 -3.72
N GLU A 332 18.90 17.73 -4.36
CA GLU A 332 19.39 18.65 -5.39
C GLU A 332 18.93 18.29 -6.81
N ASN A 333 18.18 17.20 -6.99
CA ASN A 333 17.65 16.74 -8.28
C ASN A 333 18.74 16.52 -9.37
N GLU A 334 19.96 16.23 -8.97
CA GLU A 334 21.03 15.85 -9.91
C GLU A 334 20.92 14.37 -10.25
N ASP A 335 20.95 14.05 -11.55
CA ASP A 335 21.09 12.70 -12.14
C ASP A 335 22.49 12.11 -11.86
N ALA A 336 22.96 12.18 -10.62
CA ALA A 336 24.20 11.56 -10.22
C ALA A 336 23.95 10.07 -9.90
N ASP A 337 24.97 9.27 -10.08
CA ASP A 337 24.99 7.82 -9.98
C ASP A 337 24.69 7.34 -8.54
N ILE A 338 23.43 7.53 -8.13
CA ILE A 338 22.91 7.15 -6.80
C ILE A 338 23.09 5.64 -6.59
N GLU A 339 23.04 4.85 -7.66
CA GLU A 339 23.25 3.40 -7.59
C GLU A 339 24.69 3.05 -7.19
N GLU A 340 25.69 3.81 -7.67
CA GLU A 340 27.08 3.62 -7.26
C GLU A 340 27.30 3.98 -5.79
N LEU A 341 26.72 5.08 -5.33
CA LEU A 341 26.80 5.51 -3.93
C LEU A 341 26.06 4.53 -2.98
N VAL A 342 24.93 4.03 -3.38
CA VAL A 342 24.19 2.98 -2.64
C VAL A 342 25.00 1.67 -2.63
N GLY A 343 25.65 1.34 -3.73
CA GLY A 343 26.57 0.20 -3.81
C GLY A 343 27.74 0.33 -2.85
N ASN A 344 28.38 1.48 -2.80
CA ASN A 344 29.50 1.78 -1.90
C ASN A 344 29.05 1.78 -0.42
N LEU A 345 27.88 2.33 -0.12
CA LEU A 345 27.29 2.28 1.22
C LEU A 345 27.07 0.82 1.67
N ARG A 346 26.52 -0.02 0.80
CA ARG A 346 26.30 -1.45 1.08
C ARG A 346 27.62 -2.17 1.37
N GLN A 347 28.66 -1.86 0.60
CA GLN A 347 29.98 -2.45 0.81
C GLN A 347 30.58 -2.03 2.16
N THR A 348 30.43 -0.76 2.55
CA THR A 348 30.87 -0.23 3.84
C THR A 348 30.12 -0.90 5.00
N ILE A 349 28.81 -1.08 4.88
CA ILE A 349 27.98 -1.82 5.86
C ILE A 349 28.50 -3.25 6.03
N VAL A 350 28.80 -3.94 4.94
CA VAL A 350 29.34 -5.30 4.97
C VAL A 350 30.72 -5.35 5.64
N GLU A 351 31.56 -4.33 5.47
CA GLU A 351 32.86 -4.24 6.13
C GLU A 351 32.74 -4.00 7.63
N VAL A 352 31.83 -3.14 8.06
CA VAL A 352 31.57 -2.83 9.48
C VAL A 352 31.08 -4.10 10.22
N ILE A 353 30.22 -4.87 9.57
CA ILE A 353 29.70 -6.12 10.14
C ILE A 353 30.77 -7.23 10.19
N LYS A 354 31.67 -7.31 9.18
CA LYS A 354 32.76 -8.28 9.14
C LYS A 354 33.76 -8.14 10.29
N HIS A 355 33.86 -6.96 10.89
CA HIS A 355 34.80 -6.72 12.02
C HIS A 355 34.26 -7.14 13.39
N LYS A 356 32.96 -7.46 13.49
CA LYS A 356 32.38 -8.03 14.70
C LYS A 356 32.08 -9.53 14.48
N GLN A 357 32.95 -10.39 14.99
CA GLN A 357 32.85 -11.84 14.89
C GLN A 357 31.60 -12.38 15.60
N VAL A 358 30.58 -12.76 14.83
CA VAL A 358 29.58 -13.77 15.24
C VAL A 358 29.24 -14.63 14.02
N GLU A 359 29.46 -15.93 14.10
CA GLU A 359 29.31 -16.89 12.99
C GLU A 359 27.91 -16.93 12.36
N ASN A 360 26.87 -16.61 13.10
CA ASN A 360 25.49 -16.60 12.60
C ASN A 360 25.17 -15.35 11.72
N GLU A 361 25.77 -14.22 12.00
CA GLU A 361 25.54 -12.98 11.25
C GLU A 361 26.18 -13.04 9.87
N GLN A 362 27.31 -13.73 9.76
CA GLN A 362 28.02 -13.90 8.49
C GLN A 362 27.23 -14.75 7.48
N ALA A 363 26.47 -15.72 7.98
CA ALA A 363 25.59 -16.54 7.15
C ALA A 363 24.41 -15.70 6.61
N VAL A 364 23.78 -14.91 7.47
CA VAL A 364 22.66 -14.02 7.09
C VAL A 364 23.13 -12.90 6.14
N LEU A 365 24.33 -12.35 6.38
CA LEU A 365 24.95 -11.36 5.50
C LEU A 365 25.27 -11.91 4.11
N ASN A 366 25.80 -13.14 4.06
CA ASN A 366 26.08 -13.78 2.78
C ASN A 366 24.77 -14.10 2.03
N GLU A 367 23.72 -14.40 2.75
CA GLU A 367 22.40 -14.63 2.16
C GLU A 367 21.76 -13.31 1.68
N LEU A 368 21.86 -12.24 2.46
CA LEU A 368 21.44 -10.90 2.05
C LEU A 368 22.20 -10.41 0.81
N LYS A 369 23.51 -10.63 0.76
CA LYS A 369 24.33 -10.27 -0.40
C LYS A 369 23.90 -11.05 -1.65
N LYS A 370 23.61 -12.35 -1.52
CA LYS A 370 23.08 -13.14 -2.64
C LYS A 370 21.70 -12.64 -3.09
N LEU A 371 20.83 -12.30 -2.15
CA LEU A 371 19.51 -11.76 -2.47
C LEU A 371 19.63 -10.40 -3.18
N ASP A 372 20.58 -9.57 -2.75
CA ASP A 372 20.83 -8.26 -3.35
C ASP A 372 21.41 -8.35 -4.77
N GLU A 373 22.37 -9.25 -4.98
CA GLU A 373 22.90 -9.57 -6.31
C GLU A 373 21.77 -10.10 -7.22
N THR A 374 20.92 -10.98 -6.69
CA THR A 374 19.79 -11.52 -7.43
C THR A 374 18.75 -10.44 -7.74
N LEU A 375 18.47 -9.55 -6.79
CA LEU A 375 17.55 -8.42 -6.98
C LEU A 375 18.08 -7.44 -8.05
N SER A 376 19.37 -7.15 -8.03
CA SER A 376 20.03 -6.31 -9.04
C SER A 376 19.91 -6.93 -10.44
N GLN A 377 20.21 -8.23 -10.56
CA GLN A 377 20.05 -8.96 -11.83
C GLN A 377 18.60 -8.96 -12.32
N LEU A 378 17.63 -9.14 -11.42
CA LEU A 378 16.23 -9.10 -11.77
C LEU A 378 15.75 -7.69 -12.18
N LYS A 379 16.28 -6.63 -11.56
CA LYS A 379 16.01 -5.24 -11.97
C LYS A 379 16.54 -4.98 -13.37
N GLN A 380 17.80 -5.31 -13.61
CA GLN A 380 18.40 -5.15 -14.95
C GLN A 380 17.60 -5.92 -15.99
N LYS A 381 17.24 -7.17 -15.71
CA LYS A 381 16.40 -7.98 -16.58
C LYS A 381 15.02 -7.35 -16.82
N ALA A 382 14.44 -6.70 -15.82
CA ALA A 382 13.16 -5.99 -15.97
C ALA A 382 13.28 -4.80 -16.93
N ASP A 383 14.37 -4.05 -16.84
CA ASP A 383 14.60 -2.90 -17.72
C ASP A 383 14.86 -3.34 -19.16
N ASP A 384 15.67 -4.38 -19.36
CA ASP A 384 15.90 -4.98 -20.69
C ASP A 384 14.59 -5.53 -21.32
N LEU A 385 13.74 -6.15 -20.49
CA LEU A 385 12.44 -6.63 -20.96
C LEU A 385 11.48 -5.48 -21.30
N LYS A 386 11.48 -4.39 -20.53
CA LYS A 386 10.67 -3.19 -20.82
C LYS A 386 11.13 -2.48 -22.09
N GLU A 387 12.44 -2.39 -22.31
CA GLU A 387 13.02 -1.86 -23.54
C GLU A 387 12.60 -2.74 -24.75
N THR A 388 12.69 -4.06 -24.58
CA THR A 388 12.26 -5.03 -25.60
C THR A 388 10.77 -4.88 -25.89
N LEU A 389 9.95 -4.71 -24.87
CA LEU A 389 8.51 -4.50 -25.01
C LEU A 389 8.21 -3.22 -25.80
N ARG A 390 8.84 -2.09 -25.46
CA ARG A 390 8.67 -0.82 -26.18
C ARG A 390 9.06 -0.95 -27.64
N ARG A 391 10.17 -1.63 -27.92
CA ARG A 391 10.60 -1.87 -29.31
C ARG A 391 9.57 -2.72 -30.05
N LEU A 392 9.09 -3.79 -29.44
CA LEU A 392 8.06 -4.65 -30.03
C LEU A 392 6.75 -3.90 -30.28
N ASP A 393 6.32 -3.04 -29.36
CA ASP A 393 5.12 -2.21 -29.54
C ASP A 393 5.27 -1.25 -30.73
N THR A 394 6.44 -0.60 -30.89
CA THR A 394 6.72 0.29 -32.01
C THR A 394 6.75 -0.48 -33.33
N GLU A 395 7.42 -1.65 -33.35
CA GLU A 395 7.47 -2.51 -34.55
C GLU A 395 6.08 -3.05 -34.90
N LEU A 396 5.25 -3.39 -33.90
CA LEU A 396 3.89 -3.85 -34.15
C LEU A 396 3.00 -2.78 -34.77
N GLU A 397 3.11 -1.53 -34.30
CA GLU A 397 2.35 -0.41 -34.91
C GLU A 397 2.77 -0.17 -36.38
N THR A 398 4.08 -0.22 -36.67
CA THR A 398 4.57 -0.07 -38.02
C THR A 398 4.13 -1.24 -38.90
N ASP A 399 4.23 -2.49 -38.44
CA ASP A 399 3.82 -3.68 -39.21
C ASP A 399 2.29 -3.72 -39.44
N LYS A 400 1.48 -3.28 -38.45
CA LYS A 400 0.03 -3.13 -38.61
C LYS A 400 -0.32 -2.14 -39.72
N ALA A 401 0.36 -0.97 -39.72
CA ALA A 401 0.14 0.02 -40.78
C ALA A 401 0.50 -0.54 -42.17
N VAL A 402 1.57 -1.31 -42.25
CA VAL A 402 1.96 -1.97 -43.52
C VAL A 402 0.93 -3.01 -43.97
N VAL A 403 0.42 -3.83 -43.04
CA VAL A 403 -0.63 -4.82 -43.34
C VAL A 403 -1.90 -4.14 -43.83
N GLU A 404 -2.30 -3.04 -43.16
CA GLU A 404 -3.47 -2.25 -43.54
C GLU A 404 -3.31 -1.65 -44.95
N GLN A 405 -2.14 -1.09 -45.26
CA GLN A 405 -1.83 -0.57 -46.57
C GLN A 405 -1.86 -1.68 -47.67
N LEU A 406 -1.34 -2.86 -47.37
CA LEU A 406 -1.41 -4.01 -48.24
C LEU A 406 -2.85 -4.49 -48.46
N ASN A 407 -3.68 -4.49 -47.41
CA ASN A 407 -5.08 -4.82 -47.52
C ASN A 407 -5.83 -3.83 -48.45
N GLN A 408 -5.58 -2.53 -48.30
CA GLN A 408 -6.15 -1.51 -49.15
C GLN A 408 -5.71 -1.65 -50.61
N GLN A 409 -4.42 -1.98 -50.85
CA GLN A 409 -3.92 -2.24 -52.18
C GLN A 409 -4.55 -3.49 -52.81
N ILE A 410 -4.75 -4.55 -52.03
CA ILE A 410 -5.43 -5.76 -52.47
C ILE A 410 -6.89 -5.46 -52.82
N GLU A 411 -7.58 -4.68 -51.97
CA GLU A 411 -8.96 -4.32 -52.23
C GLU A 411 -9.13 -3.42 -53.44
N GLN A 412 -8.24 -2.45 -53.65
CA GLN A 412 -8.21 -1.63 -54.84
C GLN A 412 -7.94 -2.44 -56.09
N PHE A 413 -6.94 -3.34 -56.03
CA PHE A 413 -6.60 -4.23 -57.16
C PHE A 413 -7.78 -5.15 -57.48
N ALA A 414 -8.44 -5.71 -56.45
CA ALA A 414 -9.61 -6.56 -56.65
C ALA A 414 -10.78 -5.81 -57.30
N LYS A 415 -11.05 -4.58 -56.89
CA LYS A 415 -12.09 -3.69 -57.47
C LYS A 415 -11.79 -3.34 -58.91
N THR A 416 -10.53 -2.99 -59.22
CA THR A 416 -10.10 -2.61 -60.58
C THR A 416 -10.17 -3.77 -61.56
N ASN A 417 -9.92 -5.00 -61.07
CA ASN A 417 -9.89 -6.21 -61.90
C ASN A 417 -11.09 -7.14 -61.69
N GLU A 418 -12.18 -6.64 -61.09
CA GLU A 418 -13.35 -7.44 -60.69
C GLU A 418 -13.95 -8.23 -61.85
N SER A 419 -14.05 -7.64 -63.05
CA SER A 419 -14.57 -8.29 -64.23
C SER A 419 -13.64 -9.39 -64.78
N ILE A 420 -12.33 -9.21 -64.65
CA ILE A 420 -11.32 -10.16 -65.08
C ILE A 420 -11.20 -11.33 -64.10
N LEU A 421 -11.20 -11.02 -62.82
CA LEU A 421 -11.16 -11.99 -61.71
C LEU A 421 -12.44 -12.83 -61.64
N ALA A 422 -13.60 -12.22 -61.94
CA ALA A 422 -14.88 -12.93 -62.02
C ALA A 422 -14.89 -13.96 -63.22
N LYS A 423 -14.24 -13.64 -64.31
CA LYS A 423 -14.12 -14.55 -65.46
C LYS A 423 -13.16 -15.74 -65.21
N LYS A 424 -12.08 -15.56 -64.41
CA LYS A 424 -11.19 -16.66 -63.99
C LYS A 424 -11.96 -17.73 -63.20
N ASN A 425 -12.88 -17.27 -62.35
CA ASN A 425 -13.70 -18.20 -61.59
C ASN A 425 -14.50 -19.18 -62.44
N ASN A 426 -14.74 -18.87 -63.67
CA ASN A 426 -15.55 -19.72 -64.56
C ASN A 426 -14.78 -20.84 -65.30
N ILE A 427 -13.44 -20.81 -65.38
CA ILE A 427 -12.63 -21.77 -66.19
C ILE A 427 -11.76 -22.73 -65.38
N GLN A 428 -11.16 -22.29 -64.31
CA GLN A 428 -10.31 -23.11 -63.44
C GLN A 428 -11.03 -23.71 -62.22
N GLN A 429 -12.33 -23.56 -62.12
CA GLN A 429 -13.15 -23.86 -60.97
C GLN A 429 -13.16 -25.32 -60.48
N GLY A 430 -12.84 -26.27 -61.31
CA GLY A 430 -12.89 -27.68 -60.87
C GLY A 430 -11.74 -28.09 -59.96
N GLN A 431 -10.50 -27.73 -60.31
CA GLN A 431 -9.32 -28.23 -59.60
C GLN A 431 -8.71 -27.21 -58.62
N GLN A 432 -8.74 -25.93 -58.92
CA GLN A 432 -8.10 -24.91 -58.11
C GLN A 432 -8.99 -24.44 -56.93
N VAL A 433 -10.30 -24.37 -57.18
CA VAL A 433 -11.31 -24.15 -56.13
C VAL A 433 -11.28 -25.30 -55.12
N GLN A 434 -11.08 -26.54 -55.59
CA GLN A 434 -10.95 -27.68 -54.69
C GLN A 434 -9.71 -27.56 -53.77
N LYS A 435 -8.55 -27.13 -54.34
CA LYS A 435 -7.33 -26.88 -53.52
C LYS A 435 -7.48 -25.75 -52.55
N GLU A 436 -8.15 -24.66 -52.93
CA GLU A 436 -8.41 -23.54 -52.03
C GLU A 436 -9.41 -23.93 -50.93
N ILE A 437 -10.43 -24.70 -51.26
CA ILE A 437 -11.36 -25.29 -50.29
C ILE A 437 -10.62 -26.18 -49.29
N GLU A 438 -9.68 -27.01 -49.77
CA GLU A 438 -8.87 -27.87 -48.89
C GLU A 438 -7.93 -27.03 -47.97
N ALA A 439 -7.28 -25.98 -48.53
CA ALA A 439 -6.44 -25.06 -47.74
C ALA A 439 -7.25 -24.30 -46.70
N LEU A 440 -8.45 -23.79 -47.03
CA LEU A 440 -9.34 -23.12 -46.09
C LEU A 440 -9.85 -24.08 -45.00
N ARG A 441 -10.13 -25.35 -45.38
CA ARG A 441 -10.50 -26.37 -44.37
C ARG A 441 -9.35 -26.67 -43.42
N LEU A 442 -8.11 -26.75 -43.94
CA LEU A 442 -6.92 -26.94 -43.13
C LEU A 442 -6.72 -25.75 -42.16
N ASN A 443 -6.89 -24.54 -42.66
CA ASN A 443 -6.81 -23.33 -41.85
C ASN A 443 -7.89 -23.32 -40.73
N ILE A 444 -9.13 -23.67 -41.05
CA ILE A 444 -10.21 -23.82 -40.04
C ILE A 444 -9.83 -24.86 -38.99
N SER A 445 -9.25 -25.99 -39.42
CA SER A 445 -8.80 -27.04 -38.51
C SER A 445 -7.69 -26.52 -37.55
N GLN A 446 -6.74 -25.75 -38.07
CA GLN A 446 -5.66 -25.13 -37.32
C GLN A 446 -6.20 -24.10 -36.29
N LEU A 447 -7.06 -23.18 -36.72
CA LEU A 447 -7.70 -22.21 -35.85
C LEU A 447 -8.55 -22.86 -34.75
N ARG A 448 -9.23 -23.97 -35.06
CA ARG A 448 -9.98 -24.74 -34.05
C ARG A 448 -9.05 -25.34 -32.99
N LYS A 449 -7.88 -25.85 -33.40
CA LYS A 449 -6.88 -26.36 -32.47
C LYS A 449 -6.30 -25.27 -31.60
N GLU A 450 -5.96 -24.12 -32.19
CA GLU A 450 -5.49 -22.95 -31.41
C GLU A 450 -6.54 -22.47 -30.41
N LYS A 451 -7.81 -22.50 -30.77
CA LYS A 451 -8.92 -22.19 -29.85
C LYS A 451 -8.99 -23.19 -28.69
N GLU A 452 -8.84 -24.48 -28.96
CA GLU A 452 -8.82 -25.57 -28.00
C GLU A 452 -7.64 -25.42 -27.03
N ASP A 453 -6.44 -25.09 -27.52
CA ASP A 453 -5.25 -24.83 -26.74
C ASP A 453 -5.45 -23.60 -25.80
N ALA A 454 -6.06 -22.54 -26.33
CA ALA A 454 -6.40 -21.36 -25.51
C ALA A 454 -7.46 -21.69 -24.43
N GLU A 455 -8.41 -22.56 -24.75
CA GLU A 455 -9.42 -23.04 -23.80
C GLU A 455 -8.80 -23.90 -22.69
N ASN A 456 -7.89 -24.80 -23.02
CA ASN A 456 -7.16 -25.61 -22.06
C ASN A 456 -6.30 -24.74 -21.13
N ASN A 457 -5.58 -23.77 -21.67
CA ASN A 457 -4.80 -22.83 -20.87
C ASN A 457 -5.67 -21.98 -19.93
N ARG A 458 -6.83 -21.53 -20.39
CA ARG A 458 -7.81 -20.86 -19.53
C ARG A 458 -8.28 -21.76 -18.38
N ASN A 459 -8.62 -23.02 -18.71
CA ASN A 459 -9.11 -23.98 -17.72
C ASN A 459 -8.04 -24.30 -16.67
N ASN A 460 -6.78 -24.48 -17.07
CA ASN A 460 -5.65 -24.66 -16.15
C ASN A 460 -5.51 -23.46 -15.20
N CYS A 461 -5.57 -22.23 -15.73
CA CYS A 461 -5.54 -21.05 -14.91
C CYS A 461 -6.75 -20.98 -13.95
N GLN A 462 -7.92 -21.43 -14.34
CA GLN A 462 -9.11 -21.49 -13.48
C GLN A 462 -8.96 -22.54 -12.37
N GLU A 463 -8.37 -23.68 -12.67
CA GLU A 463 -8.11 -24.72 -11.65
C GLU A 463 -7.07 -24.28 -10.62
N GLU A 464 -6.00 -23.60 -11.06
CA GLU A 464 -5.03 -23.00 -10.13
C GLU A 464 -5.63 -21.86 -9.29
N LEU A 465 -6.57 -21.10 -9.83
CA LEU A 465 -7.21 -19.98 -9.14
C LEU A 465 -8.18 -20.46 -8.04
N LYS A 466 -8.89 -21.58 -8.24
CA LYS A 466 -9.89 -22.10 -7.29
C LYS A 466 -9.39 -22.23 -5.85
N PRO A 467 -8.27 -22.91 -5.56
CA PRO A 467 -7.78 -23.06 -4.19
C PRO A 467 -7.36 -21.73 -3.58
N LEU A 468 -6.84 -20.80 -4.39
CA LEU A 468 -6.49 -19.46 -3.94
C LEU A 468 -7.75 -18.66 -3.57
N ASP A 469 -8.79 -18.72 -4.41
CA ASP A 469 -10.08 -18.06 -4.15
C ASP A 469 -10.80 -18.66 -2.94
N GLU A 470 -10.73 -19.96 -2.74
CA GLU A 470 -11.30 -20.63 -1.56
C GLU A 470 -10.56 -20.25 -0.27
N ALA A 471 -9.23 -20.24 -0.27
CA ALA A 471 -8.44 -19.78 0.85
C ALA A 471 -8.72 -18.31 1.20
N MET A 472 -8.88 -17.46 0.19
CA MET A 472 -9.27 -16.06 0.38
C MET A 472 -10.69 -15.94 0.91
N LYS A 473 -11.66 -16.71 0.38
CA LYS A 473 -13.05 -16.71 0.86
C LYS A 473 -13.17 -17.11 2.32
N GLN A 474 -12.42 -18.12 2.76
CA GLN A 474 -12.42 -18.56 4.17
C GLN A 474 -11.92 -17.43 5.08
N ARG A 475 -10.85 -16.73 4.71
CA ARG A 475 -10.34 -15.59 5.47
C ARG A 475 -11.29 -14.40 5.43
N TYR A 476 -11.94 -14.14 4.29
CA TYR A 476 -12.99 -13.12 4.20
C TYR A 476 -14.22 -13.46 5.03
N ALA A 477 -14.58 -14.74 5.13
CA ALA A 477 -15.68 -15.18 6.01
C ALA A 477 -15.33 -14.85 7.47
N THR A 478 -14.11 -15.14 7.92
CA THR A 478 -13.64 -14.79 9.27
C THR A 478 -13.66 -13.27 9.49
N MET A 479 -13.21 -12.47 8.51
CA MET A 479 -13.34 -11.01 8.56
C MET A 479 -14.81 -10.57 8.64
N ALA A 480 -15.67 -11.15 7.83
CA ALA A 480 -17.10 -10.80 7.80
C ALA A 480 -17.80 -11.09 9.14
N GLU A 481 -17.42 -12.18 9.79
CA GLU A 481 -18.01 -12.58 11.07
C GLU A 481 -17.57 -11.75 12.27
N THR A 482 -16.33 -11.26 12.30
CA THR A 482 -15.76 -10.57 13.46
C THR A 482 -15.56 -9.07 13.24
N PHE A 483 -14.88 -8.72 12.17
CA PHE A 483 -14.47 -7.34 11.92
C PHE A 483 -15.62 -6.47 11.34
N ILE A 484 -16.34 -6.97 10.33
CA ILE A 484 -17.38 -6.18 9.68
C ILE A 484 -18.50 -5.77 10.66
N PRO A 485 -19.03 -6.65 11.53
CA PRO A 485 -20.03 -6.24 12.51
C PRO A 485 -19.52 -5.16 13.47
N THR A 486 -18.26 -5.26 13.90
CA THR A 486 -17.65 -4.26 14.79
C THR A 486 -17.50 -2.92 14.07
N PHE A 487 -17.05 -2.92 12.82
CA PHE A 487 -16.93 -1.70 12.02
C PHE A 487 -18.31 -1.08 11.75
N GLN A 488 -19.29 -1.89 11.38
CA GLN A 488 -20.67 -1.46 11.17
C GLN A 488 -21.29 -0.86 12.45
N GLN A 489 -21.01 -1.45 13.61
CA GLN A 489 -21.46 -0.94 14.89
C GLN A 489 -20.92 0.46 15.19
N TYR A 490 -19.60 0.69 15.04
CA TYR A 490 -19.00 2.00 15.27
C TYR A 490 -19.48 3.03 14.24
N ALA A 491 -19.50 2.66 12.97
CA ALA A 491 -19.97 3.53 11.89
C ALA A 491 -21.45 3.94 12.08
N LYS A 492 -22.32 3.00 12.48
CA LYS A 492 -23.72 3.25 12.77
C LYS A 492 -23.90 4.12 14.03
N SER A 493 -23.09 3.88 15.06
CA SER A 493 -23.12 4.71 16.30
C SER A 493 -22.85 6.19 15.96
N PHE A 494 -21.94 6.47 15.04
CA PHE A 494 -21.64 7.84 14.63
C PHE A 494 -22.65 8.38 13.63
N ILE A 495 -22.82 7.75 12.47
CA ILE A 495 -23.64 8.30 11.36
C ILE A 495 -25.14 8.31 11.74
N GLY A 496 -25.60 7.33 12.53
CA GLY A 496 -26.98 7.26 13.01
C GLY A 496 -28.01 6.92 11.96
N LEU A 497 -27.59 6.60 10.75
CA LEU A 497 -28.41 6.09 9.66
C LEU A 497 -28.25 4.58 9.55
N ASP A 498 -29.06 3.95 8.71
CA ASP A 498 -28.85 2.54 8.43
C ASP A 498 -27.62 2.38 7.54
N ILE A 499 -26.60 1.74 8.13
CA ILE A 499 -25.33 1.48 7.49
C ILE A 499 -25.17 0.00 7.32
N ASP A 500 -24.87 -0.39 6.12
CA ASP A 500 -24.42 -1.73 5.79
C ASP A 500 -22.99 -1.70 5.28
N VAL A 501 -22.18 -2.64 5.71
CA VAL A 501 -20.79 -2.78 5.32
C VAL A 501 -20.60 -4.15 4.71
N GLU A 502 -20.18 -4.17 3.46
CA GLU A 502 -19.91 -5.41 2.75
C GLU A 502 -18.44 -5.44 2.30
N LEU A 503 -17.89 -6.64 2.35
CA LEU A 503 -16.61 -6.91 1.69
C LEU A 503 -16.90 -7.42 0.28
N ARG A 504 -16.62 -6.60 -0.71
CA ARG A 504 -16.79 -6.95 -2.13
C ARG A 504 -15.43 -7.16 -2.78
N ASN A 505 -15.39 -8.08 -3.71
CA ASN A 505 -14.18 -8.25 -4.54
C ASN A 505 -14.25 -7.25 -5.72
N VAL A 506 -13.40 -6.24 -5.69
CA VAL A 506 -13.27 -5.25 -6.77
C VAL A 506 -11.93 -5.51 -7.46
N ASN A 507 -11.95 -5.88 -8.74
CA ASN A 507 -10.75 -6.19 -9.52
C ASN A 507 -9.81 -7.25 -8.92
N GLY A 508 -10.36 -8.18 -8.13
CA GLY A 508 -9.56 -9.22 -7.48
C GLY A 508 -9.07 -8.87 -6.08
N MET A 509 -9.26 -7.64 -5.63
CA MET A 509 -8.88 -7.17 -4.31
C MET A 509 -10.12 -7.04 -3.41
N PRO A 510 -10.02 -7.39 -2.11
CA PRO A 510 -11.07 -7.14 -1.16
C PRO A 510 -11.21 -5.63 -0.93
N SER A 511 -12.37 -5.11 -1.17
CA SER A 511 -12.70 -3.71 -0.92
C SER A 511 -13.91 -3.63 0.02
N LEU A 512 -13.78 -2.81 1.06
CA LEU A 512 -14.90 -2.49 1.94
C LEU A 512 -15.82 -1.50 1.23
N VAL A 513 -17.07 -1.86 1.09
CA VAL A 513 -18.10 -0.98 0.54
C VAL A 513 -19.07 -0.63 1.66
N VAL A 514 -19.24 0.67 1.90
CA VAL A 514 -20.22 1.19 2.84
C VAL A 514 -21.46 1.64 2.08
N SER A 515 -22.60 1.13 2.48
CA SER A 515 -23.91 1.59 2.01
C SER A 515 -24.60 2.36 3.12
N VAL A 516 -25.18 3.51 2.77
CA VAL A 516 -25.97 4.33 3.69
C VAL A 516 -27.39 4.39 3.15
N ASN A 517 -28.35 3.94 3.93
CA ASN A 517 -29.77 3.80 3.51
C ASN A 517 -29.92 3.06 2.18
N GLY A 518 -29.18 1.94 2.03
CA GLY A 518 -29.23 1.09 0.83
C GLY A 518 -28.51 1.65 -0.40
N SER A 519 -27.80 2.78 -0.28
CA SER A 519 -27.03 3.37 -1.39
C SER A 519 -25.54 3.28 -1.13
N ASP A 520 -24.79 2.64 -2.05
CA ASP A 520 -23.34 2.50 -1.97
C ASP A 520 -22.63 3.87 -1.95
N ARG A 521 -21.65 4.00 -1.07
CA ARG A 521 -20.76 5.17 -0.93
C ARG A 521 -19.31 4.75 -1.25
N ARG A 522 -19.01 4.64 -2.54
CA ARG A 522 -17.70 4.18 -3.01
C ARG A 522 -16.66 5.29 -3.11
N LEU A 523 -17.11 6.49 -3.39
CA LEU A 523 -16.24 7.61 -3.64
C LEU A 523 -16.28 8.58 -2.45
N ARG A 524 -15.11 9.07 -2.08
CA ARG A 524 -14.92 9.95 -0.93
C ARG A 524 -15.93 11.12 -0.91
N TYR A 525 -16.15 11.79 -2.03
CA TYR A 525 -17.05 12.94 -2.12
C TYR A 525 -18.54 12.60 -1.96
N GLN A 526 -18.93 11.33 -1.85
CA GLN A 526 -20.32 10.92 -1.59
C GLN A 526 -20.71 10.99 -0.10
N LEU A 527 -19.74 11.31 0.76
CA LEU A 527 -19.91 11.51 2.19
C LEU A 527 -19.46 12.92 2.57
N SER A 528 -20.07 13.50 3.62
CA SER A 528 -19.59 14.75 4.20
C SER A 528 -18.20 14.57 4.83
N GLU A 529 -17.47 15.64 5.03
CA GLU A 529 -16.13 15.59 5.61
C GLU A 529 -16.14 14.93 7.00
N SER A 530 -17.07 15.29 7.85
CA SER A 530 -17.27 14.65 9.16
C SER A 530 -17.50 13.15 9.03
N GLN A 531 -18.38 12.73 8.11
CA GLN A 531 -18.67 11.32 7.88
C GLN A 531 -17.43 10.56 7.40
N GLN A 532 -16.63 11.17 6.52
CA GLN A 532 -15.38 10.56 6.04
C GLN A 532 -14.41 10.29 7.19
N TYR A 533 -14.16 11.29 8.04
CA TYR A 533 -13.18 11.19 9.12
C TYR A 533 -13.61 10.20 10.19
N PHE A 534 -14.86 10.27 10.60
CA PHE A 534 -15.33 9.40 11.67
C PHE A 534 -15.60 7.97 11.21
N LEU A 535 -15.91 7.77 9.92
CA LEU A 535 -15.93 6.44 9.33
C LEU A 535 -14.50 5.82 9.33
N ASP A 536 -13.49 6.62 9.04
CA ASP A 536 -12.10 6.19 9.08
C ASP A 536 -11.63 5.89 10.51
N ILE A 537 -12.03 6.70 11.50
CA ILE A 537 -11.76 6.42 12.92
C ILE A 537 -12.49 5.15 13.37
N ALA A 538 -13.75 4.96 12.96
CA ALA A 538 -14.51 3.74 13.23
C ALA A 538 -13.83 2.49 12.67
N LEU A 539 -13.29 2.59 11.46
CA LEU A 539 -12.49 1.53 10.84
C LEU A 539 -11.25 1.19 11.69
N ARG A 540 -10.50 2.21 12.13
CA ARG A 540 -9.30 2.02 12.96
C ARG A 540 -9.63 1.39 14.31
N PHE A 541 -10.68 1.83 14.98
CA PHE A 541 -11.17 1.21 16.21
C PHE A 541 -11.48 -0.28 16.00
N SER A 542 -12.15 -0.59 14.90
CA SER A 542 -12.52 -1.96 14.57
C SER A 542 -11.33 -2.85 14.25
N LEU A 543 -10.32 -2.31 13.57
CA LEU A 543 -9.05 -3.00 13.32
C LEU A 543 -8.33 -3.32 14.62
N ILE A 544 -8.22 -2.34 15.52
CA ILE A 544 -7.59 -2.50 16.83
C ILE A 544 -8.32 -3.56 17.67
N GLU A 545 -9.64 -3.51 17.68
CA GLU A 545 -10.47 -4.48 18.44
C GLU A 545 -10.34 -5.90 17.87
N ASN A 546 -10.28 -6.04 16.55
CA ASN A 546 -10.24 -7.35 15.90
C ASN A 546 -8.95 -8.15 16.15
N ILE A 547 -7.84 -7.51 16.48
CA ILE A 547 -6.60 -8.23 16.83
C ILE A 547 -6.63 -8.85 18.22
N HIS A 548 -7.72 -8.69 18.97
CA HIS A 548 -7.86 -9.18 20.33
C HIS A 548 -6.66 -8.81 21.23
N SER A 549 -5.98 -7.71 20.94
CA SER A 549 -4.99 -7.14 21.84
C SER A 549 -5.77 -6.62 23.07
N GLU A 550 -5.52 -7.20 24.20
CA GLU A 550 -6.23 -6.84 25.44
C GLU A 550 -6.04 -5.35 25.79
N ARG A 551 -5.04 -4.71 25.21
CA ARG A 551 -4.65 -3.32 25.48
C ARG A 551 -4.02 -2.72 24.23
N ALA A 552 -4.49 -1.56 23.82
CA ALA A 552 -3.89 -0.75 22.77
C ALA A 552 -4.24 0.72 22.98
N PHE A 553 -3.46 1.61 22.37
CA PHE A 553 -3.77 3.04 22.36
C PHE A 553 -3.95 3.55 20.94
N MET A 554 -4.66 4.66 20.80
CA MET A 554 -4.76 5.41 19.55
C MET A 554 -4.45 6.89 19.79
N LEU A 555 -3.70 7.50 18.90
CA LEU A 555 -3.39 8.94 18.88
C LEU A 555 -4.36 9.64 17.92
N ILE A 556 -5.04 10.68 18.39
CA ILE A 556 -6.02 11.41 17.57
C ILE A 556 -5.83 12.90 17.73
N ASP A 557 -5.56 13.59 16.64
CA ASP A 557 -5.36 15.05 16.67
C ASP A 557 -6.64 15.78 16.24
N THR A 558 -7.17 16.57 17.15
CA THR A 558 -8.32 17.51 16.95
C THR A 558 -9.44 16.94 16.08
N PRO A 559 -10.08 15.82 16.49
CA PRO A 559 -11.12 15.18 15.68
C PRO A 559 -12.35 16.06 15.45
N GLU A 560 -12.60 17.02 16.35
CA GLU A 560 -13.73 17.94 16.27
C GLU A 560 -13.56 19.04 15.21
N GLY A 561 -12.34 19.28 14.72
CA GLY A 561 -12.03 20.40 13.84
C GLY A 561 -12.83 20.42 12.51
N SER A 562 -13.37 19.31 12.09
CA SER A 562 -14.22 19.16 10.90
C SER A 562 -15.58 18.54 11.22
N LEU A 563 -15.96 18.51 12.50
CA LEU A 563 -17.16 17.85 12.96
C LEU A 563 -18.36 18.78 12.92
N ASP A 564 -19.42 18.33 12.27
CA ASP A 564 -20.71 19.01 12.31
C ASP A 564 -21.34 18.86 13.72
N VAL A 565 -21.87 19.95 14.26
CA VAL A 565 -22.50 20.02 15.59
C VAL A 565 -23.53 18.89 15.80
N ALA A 566 -24.26 18.53 14.76
CA ALA A 566 -25.26 17.44 14.80
C ALA A 566 -24.65 16.06 15.13
N TYR A 567 -23.37 15.86 14.84
CA TYR A 567 -22.68 14.59 15.05
C TYR A 567 -21.78 14.56 16.29
N GLU A 568 -21.48 15.70 16.92
CA GLU A 568 -20.55 15.80 18.03
C GLU A 568 -20.86 14.83 19.20
N SER A 569 -22.10 14.79 19.64
CA SER A 569 -22.53 13.87 20.72
C SER A 569 -22.41 12.39 20.32
N ARG A 570 -22.60 12.07 19.04
CA ARG A 570 -22.44 10.70 18.50
C ARG A 570 -20.98 10.30 18.44
N ALA A 571 -20.11 11.22 18.03
CA ALA A 571 -18.68 11.02 18.08
C ALA A 571 -18.22 10.73 19.51
N GLY A 572 -18.63 11.55 20.49
CA GLY A 572 -18.33 11.32 21.91
C GLY A 572 -18.78 9.95 22.39
N LYS A 573 -19.96 9.49 21.98
CA LYS A 573 -20.43 8.13 22.30
C LYS A 573 -19.57 7.04 21.66
N MET A 574 -19.21 7.17 20.38
CA MET A 574 -18.37 6.20 19.68
C MET A 574 -17.00 6.04 20.38
N PHE A 575 -16.38 7.14 20.80
CA PHE A 575 -15.14 7.10 21.58
C PHE A 575 -15.33 6.45 22.96
N ALA A 576 -16.39 6.82 23.66
CA ALA A 576 -16.70 6.21 24.96
C ALA A 576 -16.93 4.70 24.85
N ASP A 577 -17.60 4.23 23.80
CA ASP A 577 -17.82 2.81 23.55
C ASP A 577 -16.50 2.05 23.30
N PHE A 578 -15.55 2.68 22.60
CA PHE A 578 -14.22 2.11 22.37
C PHE A 578 -13.41 1.99 23.67
N VAL A 579 -13.35 3.05 24.46
CA VAL A 579 -12.56 3.02 25.71
C VAL A 579 -13.19 2.17 26.81
N LYS A 580 -14.51 1.98 26.81
CA LYS A 580 -15.20 1.05 27.73
C LYS A 580 -14.79 -0.41 27.52
N LYS A 581 -14.29 -0.76 26.33
CA LYS A 581 -13.76 -2.09 26.01
C LYS A 581 -12.31 -2.28 26.48
N GLY A 582 -11.70 -1.30 27.13
CA GLY A 582 -10.34 -1.37 27.70
C GLY A 582 -9.25 -0.76 26.84
N TYR A 583 -9.59 -0.14 25.69
CA TYR A 583 -8.65 0.57 24.84
C TYR A 583 -8.44 2.01 25.35
N SER A 584 -7.31 2.61 24.97
CA SER A 584 -6.97 3.98 25.38
C SER A 584 -6.93 4.91 24.18
N VAL A 585 -7.37 6.14 24.38
CA VAL A 585 -7.26 7.20 23.38
C VAL A 585 -6.48 8.37 23.99
N ILE A 586 -5.40 8.75 23.32
CA ILE A 586 -4.68 10.00 23.60
C ILE A 586 -5.08 10.97 22.51
N MET A 587 -5.86 11.97 22.84
CA MET A 587 -6.37 12.92 21.87
C MET A 587 -6.02 14.36 22.22
N THR A 588 -5.95 15.17 21.19
CA THR A 588 -5.95 16.63 21.35
C THR A 588 -7.30 17.19 20.98
N ALA A 589 -7.66 18.31 21.55
CA ALA A 589 -8.90 18.99 21.22
C ALA A 589 -8.77 20.51 21.33
N ASN A 590 -9.54 21.22 20.53
CA ASN A 590 -9.73 22.65 20.70
C ASN A 590 -10.64 22.88 21.90
N ILE A 591 -10.21 23.76 22.79
CA ILE A 591 -11.03 24.15 23.93
C ILE A 591 -12.13 25.09 23.46
N ASN A 592 -13.25 24.51 23.15
CA ASN A 592 -14.49 25.19 22.81
C ASN A 592 -15.64 24.45 23.50
N SER A 593 -16.84 24.94 23.35
CA SER A 593 -18.02 24.26 23.92
C SER A 593 -18.46 23.03 23.12
N SER A 594 -17.50 22.26 22.59
CA SER A 594 -17.75 21.09 21.77
C SER A 594 -18.58 20.03 22.51
N GLN A 595 -19.70 19.66 21.94
CA GLN A 595 -20.57 18.60 22.47
C GLN A 595 -19.87 17.23 22.45
N LEU A 596 -18.85 17.05 21.60
CA LEU A 596 -18.01 15.85 21.61
C LEU A 596 -17.33 15.69 22.98
N LEU A 597 -16.61 16.72 23.44
CA LEU A 597 -15.88 16.66 24.70
C LEU A 597 -16.83 16.56 25.90
N LEU A 598 -17.90 17.34 25.88
CA LEU A 598 -18.92 17.30 26.95
C LEU A 598 -19.58 15.92 27.04
N LYS A 599 -19.93 15.32 25.91
CA LYS A 599 -20.55 13.98 25.88
C LYS A 599 -19.56 12.89 26.27
N LEU A 600 -18.31 13.02 25.85
CA LEU A 600 -17.25 12.11 26.22
C LEU A 600 -16.97 12.16 27.73
N ALA A 601 -16.88 13.36 28.30
CA ALA A 601 -16.73 13.57 29.72
C ALA A 601 -17.89 12.97 30.52
N GLU A 602 -19.14 13.22 30.09
CA GLU A 602 -20.35 12.63 30.66
C GLU A 602 -20.32 11.11 30.69
N LEU A 603 -19.88 10.46 29.56
CA LEU A 603 -19.92 9.00 29.40
C LEU A 603 -18.74 8.28 30.05
N CYS A 604 -17.59 8.93 30.20
CA CYS A 604 -16.36 8.36 30.71
C CYS A 604 -16.13 8.69 32.20
N GLY A 605 -16.50 9.88 32.65
CA GLY A 605 -16.25 10.38 34.00
C GLY A 605 -14.75 10.46 34.34
N GLU A 606 -14.40 10.88 35.56
CA GLU A 606 -13.01 11.01 36.04
C GLU A 606 -12.25 9.67 36.07
N GLN A 607 -12.95 8.56 36.05
CA GLN A 607 -12.33 7.24 36.08
C GLN A 607 -11.69 6.88 34.75
N ARG A 608 -12.26 7.35 33.63
CA ARG A 608 -11.87 6.97 32.27
C ARG A 608 -11.55 8.14 31.35
N MET A 609 -11.59 9.36 31.85
CA MET A 609 -11.17 10.53 31.09
C MET A 609 -10.39 11.49 31.99
N LYS A 610 -9.27 11.95 31.47
CA LYS A 610 -8.43 12.99 32.06
C LYS A 610 -8.24 14.10 31.04
N ILE A 611 -8.32 15.34 31.49
CA ILE A 611 -8.04 16.52 30.67
C ILE A 611 -6.75 17.16 31.17
N GLU A 612 -5.85 17.44 30.24
CA GLU A 612 -4.64 18.21 30.43
C GLU A 612 -4.81 19.58 29.79
N ARG A 613 -4.55 20.64 30.55
CA ARG A 613 -4.72 22.02 30.09
C ARG A 613 -3.44 22.53 29.43
N MET A 614 -3.45 22.71 28.12
CA MET A 614 -2.30 23.22 27.34
C MET A 614 -1.93 24.66 27.73
N THR A 615 -2.86 25.40 28.28
CA THR A 615 -2.63 26.77 28.85
C THR A 615 -1.64 26.78 29.99
N GLU A 616 -1.45 25.66 30.69
CA GLU A 616 -0.45 25.49 31.73
C GLU A 616 0.97 25.21 31.23
N TRP A 617 1.10 24.82 29.97
CA TRP A 617 2.37 24.42 29.38
C TRP A 617 2.97 25.48 28.45
N THR A 618 2.13 26.25 27.79
CA THR A 618 2.51 27.14 26.69
C THR A 618 2.06 28.56 26.97
N ILE A 619 2.93 29.53 26.65
CA ILE A 619 2.59 30.96 26.79
C ILE A 619 1.49 31.30 25.75
N LEU A 620 0.39 31.85 26.26
CA LEU A 620 -0.70 32.33 25.44
C LEU A 620 -0.27 33.57 24.64
N THR A 621 -0.69 33.63 23.36
CA THR A 621 -0.60 34.85 22.56
C THR A 621 -1.49 35.96 23.15
N GLN A 622 -1.25 37.21 22.77
CA GLN A 622 -2.04 38.33 23.26
C GLN A 622 -3.55 38.13 23.01
N VAL A 623 -3.94 37.67 21.84
CA VAL A 623 -5.34 37.36 21.47
C VAL A 623 -5.93 36.28 22.38
N GLN A 624 -5.16 35.25 22.67
CA GLN A 624 -5.60 34.16 23.56
C GLN A 624 -5.69 34.60 25.02
N GLN A 625 -4.86 35.54 25.45
CA GLN A 625 -4.94 36.15 26.79
C GLN A 625 -6.19 37.03 26.94
N GLU A 626 -6.59 37.76 25.91
CA GLU A 626 -7.83 38.55 25.89
C GLU A 626 -9.08 37.68 26.05
N GLU A 627 -9.04 36.43 25.53
CA GLU A 627 -10.13 35.44 25.62
C GLU A 627 -9.92 34.38 26.71
N GLN A 628 -9.00 34.60 27.66
CA GLN A 628 -8.64 33.60 28.64
C GLN A 628 -9.83 33.15 29.49
N SER A 629 -10.73 34.07 29.86
CA SER A 629 -11.94 33.75 30.65
C SER A 629 -12.86 32.77 29.91
N VAL A 630 -12.98 32.91 28.61
CA VAL A 630 -13.80 31.99 27.76
C VAL A 630 -13.16 30.60 27.71
N ILE A 631 -11.83 30.55 27.64
CA ILE A 631 -11.05 29.30 27.65
C ILE A 631 -11.24 28.59 29.00
N GLU A 632 -11.10 29.29 30.13
CA GLU A 632 -11.29 28.72 31.45
C GLU A 632 -12.72 28.26 31.71
N ASP A 633 -13.73 29.04 31.31
CA ASP A 633 -15.13 28.63 31.39
C ASP A 633 -15.44 27.35 30.62
N ALA A 634 -14.75 27.14 29.50
CA ALA A 634 -14.89 25.90 28.69
C ALA A 634 -14.26 24.69 29.40
N TYR A 635 -13.10 24.85 30.03
CA TYR A 635 -12.51 23.82 30.90
C TYR A 635 -13.44 23.46 32.08
N ASP A 636 -13.93 24.45 32.78
CA ASP A 636 -14.78 24.24 33.96
C ASP A 636 -16.06 23.47 33.63
N LYS A 637 -16.67 23.75 32.48
CA LYS A 637 -17.85 23.01 31.98
C LYS A 637 -17.55 21.53 31.71
N ILE A 638 -16.37 21.23 31.17
CA ILE A 638 -16.00 19.85 30.88
C ILE A 638 -15.66 19.12 32.18
N GLU A 639 -14.93 19.77 33.11
CA GLU A 639 -14.61 19.20 34.40
C GLU A 639 -15.85 18.97 35.26
N GLU A 640 -16.85 19.88 35.23
CA GLU A 640 -18.15 19.68 35.88
C GLU A 640 -18.82 18.40 35.36
N LYS A 641 -18.79 18.18 34.04
CA LYS A 641 -19.34 16.95 33.44
C LYS A 641 -18.59 15.70 33.84
N LEU A 642 -17.26 15.77 33.99
CA LEU A 642 -16.45 14.65 34.47
C LEU A 642 -16.87 14.24 35.89
N ARG A 643 -17.17 15.20 36.74
CA ARG A 643 -17.56 14.98 38.19
C ARG A 643 -18.99 14.45 38.34
N THR A 644 -19.90 14.80 37.43
CA THR A 644 -21.35 14.51 37.61
C THR A 644 -21.69 12.99 37.50
N GLN A 645 -20.78 12.11 37.13
CA GLN A 645 -21.00 10.65 37.14
C GLN A 645 -20.85 10.01 38.55
N HIS A 646 -20.45 10.74 39.57
CA HIS A 646 -20.31 10.23 40.95
C HIS A 646 -21.50 10.56 41.86
N ALA A 647 -22.53 11.19 41.32
CA ALA A 647 -23.79 11.43 42.01
C ALA A 647 -24.89 10.56 41.41
#